data_e0b5d971c3b808ce163b45e68bab628e
#
_entry.id   e0b5d971c3b808ce163b45e68bab628e
#
_cell.length_a   1.000
_cell.length_b   1.000
_cell.length_c   1.000
_cell.angle_alpha   90.00
_cell.angle_beta   90.00
_cell.angle_gamma   90.00
#
_symmetry.space_group_name_H-M   'P 1'
#
loop_
_entity.id
_entity.type
_entity.pdbx_description
1 polymer ?
#
loop_
_entity_poly.entity_id
_entity_poly.type
_entity_poly.pdbx_seq_one_letter_code
_entity_poly.pdbx_strand_id
1 'polypeptide(L)'
;MSKKDSHPHTKEHARWQISTVVLIGLFILFSSFALMPPPPTLGGNTQAKGTRRIILDHADRLEYNAELTPGVQRLVGNVQLRHLNWVMTCDSAFLDQETDQFEAFGNVEIHEGDSITILSKYLNYDGTARFARLRNTVELRNSTATLYTDSLDYDRVAGKGYYFDTGTIVDSLNTLTSIYGEYTPSTDQAIFRDAVELVNPDFTLNTDYLVYNTRTKIAVYDGPTYIVSDSGHIESTRGVYDTEQDLGILLDRSIVYNTHGTVEGDSLLYDNRLKFAEAFGNMVLIDTVNQAILRGEYGYYDENKEYAFSTQHAWLTDYSKPDTLYLGADTLELITRKQEPKDIRITRAYHNTRVYRNDAQAVADSLHYFSMDSTMALYGAPILWRDSMQLEGDTIRLHFADDTLHHATAWLNAKAMHLLEDDKFEQIKGDSLIAFFADSSIREMQAHGEVEMVYYALQESIKHYYAVGRIKSPHVYTYLAADTLQKTIWQGPASGGIHPIESVSPDISRISGLVWQPEKRPQSPDDLFTQELDSLGAPIPYTHPHASTLRGFSGAQAALAAYQLLDKEVEKLETQQASLEQKESQGGGNDKDKAEQKEKLSLYIRRPDDSTPSWLAPQPLDIFNNAMKQLWDSFSSSTINEQDASNTSQSIGIKSEKP
;
A
#
# COMPACT_ATOMS: atom_id res chain seq x y z
N MET A 1 58.26 -39.68 -5.57
CA MET A 1 57.88 -40.29 -6.86
C MET A 1 56.60 -39.58 -7.28
N SER A 2 56.74 -38.52 -8.10
CA SER A 2 56.76 -38.54 -9.58
C SER A 2 55.38 -38.96 -10.12
N LYS A 3 54.66 -38.15 -10.74
CA LYS A 3 54.62 -37.39 -12.00
C LYS A 3 53.16 -36.95 -12.21
N LYS A 4 52.85 -35.82 -12.60
CA LYS A 4 52.92 -35.02 -13.83
C LYS A 4 51.56 -34.76 -14.47
N ASP A 5 51.25 -33.50 -14.46
CA ASP A 5 50.67 -32.66 -15.55
C ASP A 5 49.82 -33.27 -16.63
N SER A 6 48.64 -32.63 -16.87
CA SER A 6 48.39 -31.92 -18.14
C SER A 6 47.02 -31.22 -18.18
N HIS A 7 47.01 -29.91 -18.40
CA HIS A 7 45.90 -29.14 -18.95
C HIS A 7 45.59 -29.54 -20.39
N PRO A 8 44.37 -29.27 -20.86
CA PRO A 8 44.27 -28.55 -22.11
C PRO A 8 43.31 -27.34 -22.06
N HIS A 9 43.89 -26.16 -22.09
CA HIS A 9 43.29 -25.03 -22.80
C HIS A 9 43.23 -25.38 -24.27
N THR A 10 42.12 -25.06 -24.93
CA THR A 10 41.88 -24.69 -26.33
C THR A 10 40.59 -25.31 -26.85
N LYS A 11 39.46 -24.68 -26.64
CA LYS A 11 38.24 -24.84 -27.48
C LYS A 11 37.25 -23.66 -27.46
N GLU A 12 37.53 -22.56 -26.77
CA GLU A 12 36.58 -21.43 -26.76
C GLU A 12 36.85 -20.31 -27.79
N HIS A 13 38.02 -20.23 -28.37
CA HIS A 13 38.31 -19.17 -29.36
C HIS A 13 37.81 -19.44 -30.79
N ALA A 14 37.40 -20.64 -31.11
CA ALA A 14 36.91 -20.98 -32.46
C ALA A 14 35.44 -20.67 -32.75
N ARG A 15 34.62 -20.41 -31.70
CA ARG A 15 33.17 -20.11 -31.85
C ARG A 15 32.84 -18.64 -32.10
N TRP A 16 33.73 -17.72 -31.77
CA TRP A 16 33.50 -16.26 -31.95
C TRP A 16 33.89 -15.76 -33.34
N GLN A 17 34.78 -16.43 -34.05
CA GLN A 17 35.18 -16.00 -35.39
C GLN A 17 34.22 -16.39 -36.50
N ILE A 18 33.40 -17.43 -36.30
CA ILE A 18 32.38 -17.85 -37.29
C ILE A 18 31.16 -16.94 -37.27
N SER A 19 30.83 -16.35 -36.11
CA SER A 19 29.67 -15.46 -35.97
C SER A 19 29.87 -14.09 -36.62
N THR A 20 31.10 -13.57 -36.62
CA THR A 20 31.44 -12.26 -37.20
C THR A 20 31.53 -12.29 -38.73
N VAL A 21 31.97 -13.40 -39.32
CA VAL A 21 32.05 -13.56 -40.78
C VAL A 21 30.67 -13.73 -41.41
N VAL A 22 29.72 -14.40 -40.71
CA VAL A 22 28.34 -14.55 -41.20
C VAL A 22 27.57 -13.22 -41.11
N LEU A 23 27.82 -12.37 -40.11
CA LEU A 23 27.20 -11.06 -39.99
C LEU A 23 27.71 -10.05 -41.05
N ILE A 24 28.99 -10.11 -41.41
CA ILE A 24 29.56 -9.26 -42.48
C ILE A 24 29.06 -9.75 -43.84
N GLY A 25 28.89 -11.06 -44.06
CA GLY A 25 28.36 -11.63 -45.30
C GLY A 25 26.91 -11.24 -45.55
N LEU A 26 26.07 -11.17 -44.50
CA LEU A 26 24.69 -10.72 -44.59
C LEU A 26 24.55 -9.21 -44.86
N PHE A 27 25.48 -8.39 -44.37
CA PHE A 27 25.49 -6.95 -44.61
C PHE A 27 25.89 -6.58 -46.04
N ILE A 28 26.76 -7.37 -46.68
CA ILE A 28 27.19 -7.18 -48.09
C ILE A 28 26.09 -7.66 -49.06
N LEU A 29 25.26 -8.67 -48.70
CA LEU A 29 24.13 -9.11 -49.52
C LEU A 29 22.94 -8.13 -49.47
N PHE A 30 22.76 -7.35 -48.40
CA PHE A 30 21.74 -6.31 -48.34
C PHE A 30 22.12 -4.99 -49.02
N SER A 31 23.41 -4.71 -49.21
CA SER A 31 23.87 -3.48 -49.87
C SER A 31 23.90 -3.59 -51.40
N SER A 32 23.78 -4.78 -51.98
CA SER A 32 23.74 -4.99 -53.44
C SER A 32 22.36 -4.90 -54.07
N PHE A 33 21.29 -4.76 -53.24
CA PHE A 33 19.92 -4.62 -53.74
C PHE A 33 19.46 -3.16 -53.90
N ALA A 34 20.32 -2.18 -53.55
CA ALA A 34 19.96 -0.76 -53.54
C ALA A 34 20.35 0.01 -54.83
N LEU A 35 20.77 -0.68 -55.88
CA LEU A 35 21.24 -0.03 -57.11
C LEU A 35 20.58 -0.59 -58.40
N MET A 36 19.32 -1.01 -58.33
CA MET A 36 18.53 -1.19 -59.54
C MET A 36 17.62 0.05 -59.72
N PRO A 37 17.64 0.72 -60.86
CA PRO A 37 16.66 1.78 -61.14
C PRO A 37 15.28 1.15 -61.23
N PRO A 38 14.24 1.82 -60.72
CA PRO A 38 12.90 1.30 -60.81
C PRO A 38 12.45 1.18 -62.27
N PRO A 39 11.68 0.11 -62.61
CA PRO A 39 11.15 0.00 -63.98
C PRO A 39 10.21 1.19 -64.26
N PRO A 40 10.08 1.64 -65.50
CA PRO A 40 9.18 2.73 -65.87
C PRO A 40 7.75 2.35 -65.53
N THR A 41 7.12 3.09 -64.63
CA THR A 41 5.69 2.97 -64.32
C THR A 41 4.85 3.45 -65.49
N LEU A 42 4.38 2.49 -66.27
CA LEU A 42 3.24 2.69 -67.18
C LEU A 42 1.94 2.55 -66.37
N GLY A 43 1.13 3.60 -66.37
CA GLY A 43 -0.21 3.56 -65.91
C GLY A 43 -0.41 4.23 -64.53
N GLY A 44 -0.72 5.50 -64.57
CA GLY A 44 -1.26 6.20 -63.41
C GLY A 44 -2.54 5.55 -62.88
N ASN A 45 -2.45 4.85 -61.75
CA ASN A 45 -3.57 4.75 -60.85
C ASN A 45 -3.58 6.09 -60.07
N THR A 46 -4.29 7.05 -60.57
CA THR A 46 -4.88 8.08 -59.71
C THR A 46 -5.69 7.33 -58.65
N GLN A 47 -5.08 7.03 -57.48
CA GLN A 47 -5.88 6.90 -56.26
C GLN A 47 -6.72 8.17 -56.24
N ALA A 48 -8.03 8.00 -56.45
CA ALA A 48 -9.00 9.04 -56.27
C ALA A 48 -8.72 9.65 -54.90
N LYS A 49 -8.24 10.90 -54.86
CA LYS A 49 -8.23 11.74 -53.67
C LYS A 49 -9.67 11.69 -53.20
N GLY A 50 -9.93 10.87 -52.12
CA GLY A 50 -11.27 10.69 -51.59
C GLY A 50 -11.91 12.07 -51.46
N THR A 51 -13.03 12.23 -52.04
CA THR A 51 -13.79 13.49 -52.10
C THR A 51 -13.90 14.02 -50.67
N ARG A 52 -13.26 15.14 -50.36
CA ARG A 52 -13.32 15.83 -49.07
C ARG A 52 -14.69 16.49 -48.83
N ARG A 53 -15.70 16.11 -49.60
CA ARG A 53 -17.06 16.67 -49.55
C ARG A 53 -18.08 15.61 -49.15
N ILE A 54 -19.16 16.08 -48.54
CA ILE A 54 -20.32 15.25 -48.22
C ILE A 54 -21.00 14.83 -49.54
N ILE A 55 -21.27 13.53 -49.67
CA ILE A 55 -21.88 12.91 -50.83
C ILE A 55 -23.28 12.45 -50.43
N LEU A 56 -24.29 12.80 -51.22
CA LEU A 56 -25.61 12.22 -51.13
C LEU A 56 -25.61 10.89 -51.90
N ASP A 57 -25.79 9.79 -51.21
CA ASP A 57 -25.91 8.47 -51.82
C ASP A 57 -27.38 8.12 -52.14
N HIS A 58 -28.33 8.51 -51.27
CA HIS A 58 -29.76 8.25 -51.46
C HIS A 58 -30.65 9.29 -50.77
N ALA A 59 -31.80 9.57 -51.35
CA ALA A 59 -32.98 10.19 -50.74
C ALA A 59 -34.20 9.87 -51.63
N ASP A 60 -35.36 9.61 -51.02
CA ASP A 60 -36.60 9.38 -51.79
C ASP A 60 -37.05 10.63 -52.54
N ARG A 61 -36.78 11.83 -51.97
CA ARG A 61 -37.14 13.13 -52.57
C ARG A 61 -36.10 14.18 -52.22
N LEU A 62 -35.71 14.97 -53.23
CA LEU A 62 -34.86 16.14 -53.12
C LEU A 62 -35.67 17.38 -53.54
N GLU A 63 -35.71 18.38 -52.68
CA GLU A 63 -36.33 19.69 -52.92
C GLU A 63 -35.27 20.79 -52.89
N TYR A 64 -35.31 21.69 -53.84
CA TYR A 64 -34.44 22.86 -53.89
C TYR A 64 -35.27 24.10 -54.19
N ASN A 65 -35.12 25.13 -53.37
CA ASN A 65 -35.78 26.42 -53.59
C ASN A 65 -34.76 27.56 -53.50
N ALA A 66 -34.36 28.09 -54.65
CA ALA A 66 -33.34 29.13 -54.73
C ALA A 66 -33.77 30.48 -54.13
N GLU A 67 -35.11 30.76 -54.03
CA GLU A 67 -35.61 32.00 -53.46
C GLU A 67 -35.70 32.00 -51.94
N LEU A 68 -36.05 30.85 -51.35
CA LEU A 68 -36.23 30.70 -49.90
C LEU A 68 -34.96 30.27 -49.18
N THR A 69 -34.17 29.33 -49.74
CA THR A 69 -32.98 28.77 -49.17
C THR A 69 -31.89 28.57 -50.23
N PRO A 70 -31.26 29.68 -50.71
CA PRO A 70 -30.19 29.56 -51.70
C PRO A 70 -29.07 28.69 -51.22
N GLY A 71 -28.63 27.69 -52.02
CA GLY A 71 -27.57 26.75 -51.71
C GLY A 71 -27.98 25.52 -50.89
N VAL A 72 -29.14 25.53 -50.22
CA VAL A 72 -29.58 24.45 -49.34
C VAL A 72 -30.56 23.50 -50.03
N GLN A 73 -30.27 22.21 -50.00
CA GLN A 73 -31.13 21.14 -50.51
C GLN A 73 -31.86 20.46 -49.36
N ARG A 74 -33.20 20.31 -49.48
CA ARG A 74 -33.99 19.53 -48.54
C ARG A 74 -34.12 18.10 -49.05
N LEU A 75 -33.70 17.14 -48.27
CA LEU A 75 -33.72 15.69 -48.52
C LEU A 75 -34.81 15.07 -47.65
N VAL A 76 -35.65 14.19 -48.20
CA VAL A 76 -36.76 13.58 -47.46
C VAL A 76 -36.89 12.11 -47.85
N GLY A 77 -36.98 11.27 -46.83
CA GLY A 77 -37.18 9.82 -46.89
C GLY A 77 -35.91 9.03 -47.19
N ASN A 78 -35.59 8.06 -46.34
CA ASN A 78 -34.46 7.14 -46.46
C ASN A 78 -33.16 7.85 -46.89
N VAL A 79 -32.86 8.99 -46.25
CA VAL A 79 -31.68 9.80 -46.61
C VAL A 79 -30.43 9.07 -46.23
N GLN A 80 -29.50 8.93 -47.16
CA GLN A 80 -28.15 8.38 -46.90
C GLN A 80 -27.09 9.36 -47.42
N LEU A 81 -26.24 9.79 -46.50
CA LEU A 81 -25.12 10.68 -46.75
C LEU A 81 -23.82 9.97 -46.40
N ARG A 82 -22.75 10.31 -47.11
CA ARG A 82 -21.42 9.75 -46.84
C ARG A 82 -20.37 10.87 -46.84
N HIS A 83 -19.50 10.81 -45.83
CA HIS A 83 -18.30 11.65 -45.78
C HIS A 83 -17.10 10.85 -45.33
N LEU A 84 -16.12 10.65 -46.22
CA LEU A 84 -14.96 9.77 -45.98
C LEU A 84 -15.41 8.33 -45.64
N ASN A 85 -15.08 7.83 -44.45
CA ASN A 85 -15.45 6.51 -43.93
C ASN A 85 -16.76 6.50 -43.10
N TRP A 86 -17.43 7.67 -42.97
CA TRP A 86 -18.72 7.72 -42.29
C TRP A 86 -19.87 7.51 -43.28
N VAL A 87 -20.78 6.66 -42.89
CA VAL A 87 -22.08 6.50 -43.55
C VAL A 87 -23.14 6.96 -42.56
N MET A 88 -23.99 7.86 -42.99
CA MET A 88 -25.02 8.53 -42.17
C MET A 88 -26.37 8.32 -42.81
N THR A 89 -27.36 7.86 -42.03
CA THR A 89 -28.75 7.70 -42.46
C THR A 89 -29.69 8.51 -41.58
N CYS A 90 -30.81 9.00 -42.12
CA CYS A 90 -31.81 9.74 -41.36
C CYS A 90 -33.15 9.81 -42.12
N ASP A 91 -34.21 10.30 -41.47
CA ASP A 91 -35.52 10.47 -42.10
C ASP A 91 -35.57 11.68 -43.05
N SER A 92 -34.90 12.78 -42.70
CA SER A 92 -34.80 13.96 -43.53
C SER A 92 -33.54 14.78 -43.17
N ALA A 93 -33.07 15.57 -44.16
CA ALA A 93 -31.92 16.46 -43.95
C ALA A 93 -32.00 17.74 -44.75
N PHE A 94 -31.31 18.79 -44.27
CA PHE A 94 -30.96 19.97 -45.02
C PHE A 94 -29.47 19.92 -45.33
N LEU A 95 -29.11 19.84 -46.61
CA LEU A 95 -27.73 19.77 -47.08
C LEU A 95 -27.31 21.07 -47.76
N ASP A 96 -26.30 21.75 -47.23
CA ASP A 96 -25.65 22.88 -47.85
C ASP A 96 -24.31 22.40 -48.48
N GLN A 97 -24.30 22.33 -49.80
CA GLN A 97 -23.12 21.90 -50.55
C GLN A 97 -22.04 22.98 -50.70
N GLU A 98 -22.39 24.26 -50.47
CA GLU A 98 -21.40 25.34 -50.54
C GLU A 98 -20.53 25.39 -49.30
N THR A 99 -21.15 25.25 -48.13
CA THR A 99 -20.45 25.22 -46.82
C THR A 99 -19.99 23.84 -46.41
N ASP A 100 -20.39 22.78 -47.13
CA ASP A 100 -20.12 21.36 -46.80
C ASP A 100 -20.71 20.97 -45.44
N GLN A 101 -21.94 21.43 -45.13
CA GLN A 101 -22.65 21.20 -43.88
C GLN A 101 -24.00 20.55 -44.11
N PHE A 102 -24.51 19.83 -43.12
CA PHE A 102 -25.91 19.38 -43.16
C PHE A 102 -26.50 19.27 -41.75
N GLU A 103 -27.83 19.39 -41.71
CA GLU A 103 -28.63 19.07 -40.53
C GLU A 103 -29.52 17.88 -40.83
N ALA A 104 -29.52 16.87 -39.98
CA ALA A 104 -30.32 15.65 -40.12
C ALA A 104 -31.32 15.52 -38.97
N PHE A 105 -32.49 14.99 -39.30
CA PHE A 105 -33.63 14.89 -38.40
C PHE A 105 -34.26 13.50 -38.49
N GLY A 106 -34.61 12.94 -37.31
CA GLY A 106 -35.31 11.67 -37.16
C GLY A 106 -34.43 10.47 -37.49
N ASN A 107 -34.42 9.50 -36.62
CA ASN A 107 -33.71 8.22 -36.76
C ASN A 107 -32.31 8.36 -37.38
N VAL A 108 -31.53 9.31 -36.85
CA VAL A 108 -30.14 9.51 -37.30
C VAL A 108 -29.30 8.36 -36.85
N GLU A 109 -28.61 7.72 -37.79
CA GLU A 109 -27.67 6.64 -37.54
C GLU A 109 -26.37 6.91 -38.30
N ILE A 110 -25.22 6.82 -37.60
CA ILE A 110 -23.88 7.04 -38.15
C ILE A 110 -23.08 5.77 -37.93
N HIS A 111 -22.42 5.29 -38.97
CA HIS A 111 -21.48 4.18 -38.92
C HIS A 111 -20.07 4.62 -39.30
N GLU A 112 -19.10 4.31 -38.48
CA GLU A 112 -17.67 4.42 -38.80
C GLU A 112 -17.07 3.01 -38.93
N GLY A 113 -17.08 2.48 -40.13
CA GLY A 113 -16.76 1.07 -40.35
C GLY A 113 -17.70 0.15 -39.56
N ASP A 114 -17.14 -0.93 -39.05
CA ASP A 114 -17.88 -1.91 -38.23
C ASP A 114 -17.68 -1.68 -36.72
N SER A 115 -16.94 -0.64 -36.34
CA SER A 115 -16.44 -0.48 -34.97
C SER A 115 -17.20 0.57 -34.13
N ILE A 116 -17.79 1.58 -34.76
CA ILE A 116 -18.52 2.65 -34.05
C ILE A 116 -19.86 2.85 -34.69
N THR A 117 -20.91 2.90 -33.87
CA THR A 117 -22.27 3.28 -34.26
C THR A 117 -22.75 4.40 -33.36
N ILE A 118 -23.29 5.49 -33.94
CA ILE A 118 -23.89 6.58 -33.18
C ILE A 118 -25.36 6.75 -33.64
N LEU A 119 -26.27 6.77 -32.68
CA LEU A 119 -27.70 7.01 -32.88
C LEU A 119 -28.09 8.32 -32.25
N SER A 120 -29.03 9.06 -32.88
CA SER A 120 -29.63 10.28 -32.30
C SER A 120 -30.93 10.65 -32.98
N LYS A 121 -31.61 11.70 -32.51
CA LYS A 121 -32.78 12.28 -33.18
C LYS A 121 -32.46 13.51 -34.01
N TYR A 122 -31.34 14.16 -33.74
CA TYR A 122 -30.84 15.34 -34.42
C TYR A 122 -29.33 15.29 -34.57
N LEU A 123 -28.87 15.73 -35.75
CA LEU A 123 -27.44 15.88 -36.03
C LEU A 123 -27.22 17.19 -36.81
N ASN A 124 -26.28 18.01 -36.34
CA ASN A 124 -25.67 19.07 -37.13
C ASN A 124 -24.21 18.66 -37.41
N TYR A 125 -23.85 18.55 -38.68
CA TYR A 125 -22.53 18.08 -39.10
C TYR A 125 -21.83 19.11 -39.99
N ASP A 126 -20.61 19.47 -39.59
CA ASP A 126 -19.68 20.28 -40.37
C ASP A 126 -18.63 19.38 -41.02
N GLY A 127 -18.72 19.20 -42.35
CA GLY A 127 -17.81 18.36 -43.12
C GLY A 127 -16.40 18.94 -43.22
N THR A 128 -16.27 20.27 -43.21
CA THR A 128 -14.98 20.97 -43.26
C THR A 128 -14.24 20.80 -41.94
N ALA A 129 -14.89 21.06 -40.81
CA ALA A 129 -14.36 20.88 -39.47
C ALA A 129 -14.30 19.40 -39.06
N ARG A 130 -15.10 18.54 -39.68
CA ARG A 130 -15.33 17.13 -39.31
C ARG A 130 -15.88 17.01 -37.90
N PHE A 131 -16.83 17.85 -37.57
CA PHE A 131 -17.40 17.96 -36.23
C PHE A 131 -18.89 17.70 -36.28
N ALA A 132 -19.38 16.81 -35.40
CA ALA A 132 -20.79 16.43 -35.32
C ALA A 132 -21.37 16.88 -33.97
N ARG A 133 -22.52 17.57 -33.99
CA ARG A 133 -23.32 17.90 -32.82
C ARG A 133 -24.59 17.07 -32.84
N LEU A 134 -24.67 16.09 -31.95
CA LEU A 134 -25.80 15.18 -31.81
C LEU A 134 -26.65 15.55 -30.60
N ARG A 135 -27.96 15.50 -30.75
CA ARG A 135 -28.89 15.87 -29.68
C ARG A 135 -30.08 14.92 -29.64
N ASN A 136 -30.66 14.83 -28.45
CA ASN A 136 -31.86 14.07 -28.13
C ASN A 136 -31.65 12.55 -28.25
N THR A 137 -31.52 11.90 -27.13
CA THR A 137 -31.37 10.44 -27.01
C THR A 137 -30.19 9.93 -27.84
N VAL A 138 -29.00 10.42 -27.50
CA VAL A 138 -27.76 10.01 -28.19
C VAL A 138 -27.24 8.75 -27.60
N GLU A 139 -26.85 7.81 -28.46
CA GLU A 139 -26.24 6.55 -28.09
C GLU A 139 -24.99 6.33 -28.97
N LEU A 140 -23.80 6.23 -28.34
CA LEU A 140 -22.55 5.92 -29.02
C LEU A 140 -22.07 4.57 -28.56
N ARG A 141 -21.93 3.61 -29.46
CA ARG A 141 -21.53 2.23 -29.20
C ARG A 141 -20.20 1.89 -29.86
N ASN A 142 -19.37 1.19 -29.13
CA ASN A 142 -18.25 0.42 -29.70
C ASN A 142 -18.28 -1.01 -29.18
N SER A 143 -17.19 -1.78 -29.40
CA SER A 143 -17.10 -3.20 -28.98
C SER A 143 -17.05 -3.41 -27.47
N THR A 144 -16.72 -2.39 -26.66
CA THR A 144 -16.47 -2.54 -25.22
C THR A 144 -17.52 -1.85 -24.35
N ALA A 145 -18.16 -0.79 -24.86
CA ALA A 145 -19.09 0.01 -24.06
C ALA A 145 -20.11 0.77 -24.92
N THR A 146 -21.15 1.27 -24.27
CA THR A 146 -22.15 2.17 -24.84
C THR A 146 -22.27 3.41 -23.98
N LEU A 147 -22.13 4.59 -24.61
CA LEU A 147 -22.41 5.88 -24.00
C LEU A 147 -23.84 6.33 -24.34
N TYR A 148 -24.59 6.70 -23.33
CA TYR A 148 -25.91 7.30 -23.40
C TYR A 148 -25.88 8.75 -22.91
N THR A 149 -26.42 9.70 -23.65
CA THR A 149 -26.54 11.10 -23.25
C THR A 149 -27.62 11.81 -24.09
N ASP A 150 -28.07 13.00 -23.70
CA ASP A 150 -28.95 13.81 -24.52
C ASP A 150 -28.19 14.78 -25.44
N SER A 151 -26.92 15.06 -25.17
CA SER A 151 -26.07 15.93 -25.97
C SER A 151 -24.65 15.37 -26.11
N LEU A 152 -24.25 15.14 -27.36
CA LEU A 152 -22.90 14.67 -27.71
C LEU A 152 -22.32 15.55 -28.80
N ASP A 153 -21.15 16.10 -28.56
CA ASP A 153 -20.30 16.72 -29.56
C ASP A 153 -19.17 15.79 -29.93
N TYR A 154 -19.06 15.40 -31.20
CA TYR A 154 -18.07 14.40 -31.64
C TYR A 154 -17.07 15.01 -32.60
N ASP A 155 -15.81 15.09 -32.18
CA ASP A 155 -14.68 15.50 -33.02
C ASP A 155 -14.10 14.29 -33.74
N ARG A 156 -14.32 14.17 -35.04
CA ARG A 156 -13.79 13.06 -35.87
C ARG A 156 -12.28 13.13 -36.09
N VAL A 157 -11.67 14.30 -35.97
CA VAL A 157 -10.22 14.44 -36.11
C VAL A 157 -9.52 13.89 -34.88
N ALA A 158 -10.03 14.22 -33.70
CA ALA A 158 -9.57 13.70 -32.44
C ALA A 158 -10.09 12.28 -32.14
N GLY A 159 -11.17 11.85 -32.79
CA GLY A 159 -11.83 10.56 -32.48
C GLY A 159 -12.51 10.53 -31.12
N LYS A 160 -13.00 11.72 -30.66
CA LYS A 160 -13.53 11.91 -29.29
C LYS A 160 -14.94 12.43 -29.28
N GLY A 161 -15.76 11.90 -28.40
CA GLY A 161 -17.07 12.43 -28.04
C GLY A 161 -17.03 13.16 -26.70
N TYR A 162 -17.74 14.29 -26.62
CA TYR A 162 -17.88 15.13 -25.43
C TYR A 162 -19.35 15.27 -25.07
N TYR A 163 -19.70 15.03 -23.81
CA TYR A 163 -21.03 15.28 -23.27
C TYR A 163 -20.96 16.26 -22.09
N PHE A 164 -22.04 17.03 -21.87
CA PHE A 164 -22.07 18.13 -20.89
C PHE A 164 -23.42 18.31 -20.19
N ASP A 165 -24.36 17.40 -20.40
CA ASP A 165 -25.69 17.40 -19.78
C ASP A 165 -26.01 16.02 -19.21
N THR A 166 -25.08 15.45 -18.43
CA THR A 166 -25.13 14.10 -17.92
C THR A 166 -24.94 13.03 -19.00
N GLY A 167 -24.07 12.09 -18.74
CA GLY A 167 -23.83 10.93 -19.59
C GLY A 167 -23.65 9.67 -18.75
N THR A 168 -24.04 8.55 -19.34
CA THR A 168 -23.86 7.23 -18.73
C THR A 168 -23.11 6.33 -19.68
N ILE A 169 -21.96 5.79 -19.24
CA ILE A 169 -21.25 4.73 -19.97
C ILE A 169 -21.54 3.41 -19.29
N VAL A 170 -21.99 2.45 -20.09
CA VAL A 170 -22.25 1.07 -19.64
C VAL A 170 -21.32 0.13 -20.37
N ASP A 171 -20.57 -0.66 -19.64
CA ASP A 171 -19.77 -1.74 -20.18
C ASP A 171 -20.23 -3.12 -19.65
N SER A 172 -19.43 -4.17 -19.82
CA SER A 172 -19.80 -5.53 -19.41
C SER A 172 -19.92 -5.74 -17.91
N LEU A 173 -19.32 -4.84 -17.10
CA LEU A 173 -19.20 -4.97 -15.65
C LEU A 173 -19.72 -3.75 -14.91
N ASN A 174 -19.45 -2.54 -15.41
CA ASN A 174 -19.66 -1.29 -14.72
C ASN A 174 -20.67 -0.39 -15.41
N THR A 175 -21.35 0.43 -14.63
CA THR A 175 -22.14 1.58 -15.09
C THR A 175 -21.54 2.85 -14.48
N LEU A 176 -21.14 3.80 -15.32
CA LEU A 176 -20.51 5.05 -14.90
C LEU A 176 -21.36 6.23 -15.32
N THR A 177 -21.67 7.12 -14.41
CA THR A 177 -22.42 8.36 -14.65
C THR A 177 -21.63 9.58 -14.21
N SER A 178 -21.78 10.71 -14.94
CA SER A 178 -21.25 12.01 -14.52
C SER A 178 -21.99 13.15 -15.23
N ILE A 179 -21.76 14.39 -14.80
CA ILE A 179 -22.32 15.57 -15.48
C ILE A 179 -21.59 15.83 -16.78
N TYR A 180 -20.25 15.82 -16.77
CA TYR A 180 -19.41 16.05 -17.95
C TYR A 180 -18.53 14.83 -18.22
N GLY A 181 -18.24 14.56 -19.49
CA GLY A 181 -17.28 13.55 -19.83
C GLY A 181 -16.81 13.55 -21.26
N GLU A 182 -15.74 12.82 -21.46
CA GLU A 182 -15.13 12.57 -22.76
C GLU A 182 -15.04 11.06 -22.97
N TYR A 183 -15.31 10.59 -24.18
CA TYR A 183 -15.11 9.19 -24.55
C TYR A 183 -14.35 9.07 -25.86
N THR A 184 -13.30 8.27 -25.86
CA THR A 184 -12.48 7.95 -27.03
C THR A 184 -12.64 6.48 -27.39
N PRO A 185 -13.60 6.12 -28.26
CA PRO A 185 -13.94 4.73 -28.57
C PRO A 185 -12.79 3.90 -29.12
N SER A 186 -11.83 4.52 -29.84
CA SER A 186 -10.69 3.84 -30.46
C SER A 186 -9.67 3.34 -29.44
N THR A 187 -9.65 3.89 -28.24
CA THR A 187 -8.71 3.56 -27.16
C THR A 187 -9.42 3.05 -25.91
N ASP A 188 -10.75 2.97 -25.95
CA ASP A 188 -11.60 2.53 -24.84
C ASP A 188 -11.46 3.41 -23.58
N GLN A 189 -10.96 4.65 -23.74
CA GLN A 189 -10.74 5.57 -22.62
C GLN A 189 -11.92 6.53 -22.46
N ALA A 190 -12.40 6.66 -21.24
CA ALA A 190 -13.38 7.64 -20.81
C ALA A 190 -12.84 8.49 -19.66
N ILE A 191 -13.18 9.79 -19.68
CA ILE A 191 -12.89 10.75 -18.61
C ILE A 191 -14.23 11.28 -18.12
N PHE A 192 -14.43 11.26 -16.82
CA PHE A 192 -15.65 11.69 -16.15
C PHE A 192 -15.34 12.82 -15.18
N ARG A 193 -16.23 13.82 -15.14
CA ARG A 193 -16.10 14.98 -14.25
C ARG A 193 -17.43 15.35 -13.65
N ASP A 194 -17.37 15.81 -12.42
CA ASP A 194 -18.45 16.29 -11.57
C ASP A 194 -19.51 15.21 -11.29
N ALA A 195 -19.69 14.93 -10.00
CA ALA A 195 -20.63 13.93 -9.50
C ALA A 195 -20.47 12.57 -10.21
N VAL A 196 -19.24 12.07 -10.25
CA VAL A 196 -18.94 10.77 -10.87
C VAL A 196 -19.36 9.64 -9.96
N GLU A 197 -20.19 8.74 -10.46
CA GLU A 197 -20.59 7.50 -9.82
C GLU A 197 -20.23 6.31 -10.72
N LEU A 198 -19.44 5.39 -10.22
CA LEU A 198 -19.18 4.09 -10.85
C LEU A 198 -19.88 3.02 -10.00
N VAL A 199 -20.82 2.32 -10.61
CA VAL A 199 -21.55 1.21 -9.99
C VAL A 199 -21.03 -0.09 -10.59
N ASN A 200 -20.49 -0.93 -9.72
CA ASN A 200 -20.04 -2.31 -9.95
C ASN A 200 -20.97 -3.25 -9.17
N PRO A 201 -21.12 -4.54 -9.52
CA PRO A 201 -21.90 -5.49 -8.72
C PRO A 201 -21.47 -5.59 -7.25
N ASP A 202 -20.19 -5.39 -6.95
CA ASP A 202 -19.60 -5.61 -5.63
C ASP A 202 -19.40 -4.30 -4.83
N PHE A 203 -19.35 -3.14 -5.51
CA PHE A 203 -19.12 -1.84 -4.86
C PHE A 203 -19.66 -0.65 -5.68
N THR A 204 -19.71 0.51 -5.03
CA THR A 204 -19.96 1.81 -5.68
C THR A 204 -18.81 2.76 -5.38
N LEU A 205 -18.24 3.40 -6.41
CA LEU A 205 -17.20 4.41 -6.28
C LEU A 205 -17.78 5.77 -6.62
N ASN A 206 -17.61 6.75 -5.72
CA ASN A 206 -18.04 8.13 -5.89
C ASN A 206 -16.81 9.05 -5.82
N THR A 207 -16.70 9.95 -6.81
CA THR A 207 -15.59 10.92 -6.91
C THR A 207 -16.01 12.13 -7.78
N ASP A 208 -15.17 13.16 -7.86
CA ASP A 208 -15.40 14.28 -8.76
C ASP A 208 -14.65 14.16 -10.10
N TYR A 209 -13.60 13.33 -10.13
CA TYR A 209 -12.80 13.11 -11.34
C TYR A 209 -12.37 11.65 -11.47
N LEU A 210 -12.63 11.06 -12.63
CA LEU A 210 -12.30 9.67 -12.93
C LEU A 210 -11.82 9.51 -14.37
N VAL A 211 -10.71 8.83 -14.57
CA VAL A 211 -10.29 8.28 -15.87
C VAL A 211 -10.52 6.77 -15.83
N TYR A 212 -11.28 6.28 -16.79
CA TYR A 212 -11.64 4.86 -16.84
C TYR A 212 -11.36 4.24 -18.20
N ASN A 213 -10.84 3.03 -18.22
CA ASN A 213 -10.67 2.28 -19.45
C ASN A 213 -11.68 1.13 -19.50
N THR A 214 -12.61 1.21 -20.46
CA THR A 214 -13.72 0.24 -20.59
C THR A 214 -13.29 -1.17 -21.00
N ARG A 215 -12.06 -1.33 -21.52
CA ARG A 215 -11.48 -2.65 -21.89
C ARG A 215 -10.75 -3.29 -20.72
N THR A 216 -9.86 -2.53 -20.06
CA THR A 216 -9.02 -3.06 -18.96
C THR A 216 -9.69 -2.99 -17.59
N LYS A 217 -10.83 -2.29 -17.49
CA LYS A 217 -11.59 -2.10 -16.24
C LYS A 217 -10.82 -1.33 -15.15
N ILE A 218 -9.79 -0.60 -15.54
CA ILE A 218 -8.98 0.19 -14.63
C ILE A 218 -9.58 1.59 -14.49
N ALA A 219 -9.81 2.01 -13.25
CA ALA A 219 -10.26 3.33 -12.84
C ALA A 219 -9.11 4.07 -12.15
N VAL A 220 -8.85 5.31 -12.54
CA VAL A 220 -7.89 6.21 -11.91
C VAL A 220 -8.65 7.44 -11.44
N TYR A 221 -8.59 7.76 -10.17
CA TYR A 221 -9.30 8.89 -9.58
C TYR A 221 -8.33 9.88 -8.93
N ASP A 222 -8.75 11.15 -8.93
CA ASP A 222 -8.07 12.25 -8.28
C ASP A 222 -9.11 13.20 -7.67
N GLY A 223 -9.05 13.37 -6.37
CA GLY A 223 -10.02 14.07 -5.56
C GLY A 223 -10.66 13.16 -4.51
N PRO A 224 -11.41 13.72 -3.57
CA PRO A 224 -12.08 12.95 -2.51
C PRO A 224 -12.91 11.82 -3.11
N THR A 225 -12.57 10.60 -2.75
CA THR A 225 -13.15 9.37 -3.31
C THR A 225 -13.62 8.45 -2.20
N TYR A 226 -14.83 7.92 -2.36
CA TYR A 226 -15.46 6.96 -1.47
C TYR A 226 -15.80 5.71 -2.27
N ILE A 227 -15.27 4.55 -1.84
CA ILE A 227 -15.58 3.26 -2.43
C ILE A 227 -16.33 2.45 -1.37
N VAL A 228 -17.58 2.14 -1.62
CA VAL A 228 -18.49 1.51 -0.64
C VAL A 228 -18.86 0.12 -1.12
N SER A 229 -18.67 -0.88 -0.27
CA SER A 229 -19.06 -2.29 -0.48
C SER A 229 -19.85 -2.81 0.70
N ASP A 230 -20.40 -4.03 0.59
CA ASP A 230 -21.12 -4.68 1.70
C ASP A 230 -20.24 -4.93 2.93
N SER A 231 -18.92 -5.07 2.74
CA SER A 231 -17.97 -5.40 3.80
C SER A 231 -17.30 -4.20 4.47
N GLY A 232 -17.49 -2.98 3.93
CA GLY A 232 -16.88 -1.77 4.43
C GLY A 232 -16.78 -0.67 3.39
N HIS A 233 -15.94 0.31 3.65
CA HIS A 233 -15.70 1.40 2.70
C HIS A 233 -14.24 1.87 2.73
N ILE A 234 -13.84 2.55 1.67
CA ILE A 234 -12.52 3.15 1.51
C ILE A 234 -12.68 4.66 1.38
N GLU A 235 -11.86 5.41 2.09
CA GLU A 235 -11.68 6.86 1.91
C GLU A 235 -10.28 7.11 1.36
N SER A 236 -10.19 7.77 0.20
CA SER A 236 -8.93 8.05 -0.47
C SER A 236 -9.06 9.35 -1.28
N THR A 237 -7.92 9.96 -1.62
CA THR A 237 -7.92 11.17 -2.48
C THR A 237 -7.35 10.88 -3.85
N ARG A 238 -6.42 9.96 -3.98
CA ARG A 238 -5.85 9.53 -5.25
C ARG A 238 -5.66 8.04 -5.28
N GLY A 239 -5.89 7.43 -6.41
CA GLY A 239 -5.65 6.00 -6.53
C GLY A 239 -5.95 5.43 -7.89
N VAL A 240 -5.60 4.16 -7.98
CA VAL A 240 -5.89 3.29 -9.12
C VAL A 240 -6.71 2.12 -8.58
N TYR A 241 -7.81 1.83 -9.23
CA TYR A 241 -8.70 0.75 -8.84
C TYR A 241 -8.99 -0.17 -10.03
N ASP A 242 -8.64 -1.43 -9.90
CA ASP A 242 -9.03 -2.47 -10.83
C ASP A 242 -10.43 -2.97 -10.44
N THR A 243 -11.43 -2.57 -11.22
CA THR A 243 -12.84 -2.88 -10.92
C THR A 243 -13.20 -4.33 -11.24
N GLU A 244 -12.39 -5.04 -12.03
CA GLU A 244 -12.57 -6.46 -12.32
C GLU A 244 -11.94 -7.34 -11.24
N GLN A 245 -10.79 -6.94 -10.69
CA GLN A 245 -10.09 -7.69 -9.64
C GLN A 245 -10.48 -7.27 -8.24
N ASP A 246 -11.17 -6.15 -8.06
CA ASP A 246 -11.52 -5.54 -6.78
C ASP A 246 -10.27 -5.22 -5.94
N LEU A 247 -9.27 -4.64 -6.64
CA LEU A 247 -7.93 -4.34 -6.15
C LEU A 247 -7.64 -2.85 -6.24
N GLY A 248 -7.30 -2.22 -5.13
CA GLY A 248 -6.97 -0.81 -5.02
C GLY A 248 -5.50 -0.55 -4.70
N ILE A 249 -4.89 0.39 -5.41
CA ILE A 249 -3.66 1.07 -5.04
C ILE A 249 -4.07 2.48 -4.65
N LEU A 250 -4.07 2.74 -3.35
CA LEU A 250 -4.50 4.01 -2.77
C LEU A 250 -3.26 4.84 -2.48
N LEU A 251 -3.21 6.01 -3.05
CA LEU A 251 -2.11 6.95 -2.91
C LEU A 251 -2.54 8.06 -1.96
N ASP A 252 -1.59 8.73 -1.32
CA ASP A 252 -1.85 9.66 -0.23
C ASP A 252 -2.48 8.97 1.01
N ARG A 253 -2.67 9.71 2.08
CA ARG A 253 -3.25 9.17 3.31
C ARG A 253 -4.64 8.60 3.04
N SER A 254 -4.77 7.30 3.08
CA SER A 254 -6.00 6.57 2.81
C SER A 254 -6.40 5.69 3.99
N ILE A 255 -7.71 5.41 4.09
CA ILE A 255 -8.28 4.61 5.18
C ILE A 255 -9.20 3.56 4.57
N VAL A 256 -8.98 2.31 4.94
CA VAL A 256 -9.86 1.18 4.65
C VAL A 256 -10.61 0.82 5.92
N TYR A 257 -11.92 0.89 5.90
CA TYR A 257 -12.81 0.50 6.98
C TYR A 257 -13.38 -0.89 6.69
N ASN A 258 -13.32 -1.79 7.65
CA ASN A 258 -13.97 -3.09 7.59
C ASN A 258 -14.74 -3.39 8.89
N THR A 259 -15.34 -4.57 8.99
CA THR A 259 -16.13 -4.97 10.16
C THR A 259 -15.32 -5.14 11.44
N HIS A 260 -14.01 -5.29 11.35
CA HIS A 260 -13.10 -5.52 12.49
C HIS A 260 -12.39 -4.24 12.93
N GLY A 261 -12.35 -3.21 12.07
CA GLY A 261 -11.67 -1.96 12.39
C GLY A 261 -11.23 -1.18 11.16
N THR A 262 -10.05 -0.55 11.22
CA THR A 262 -9.51 0.27 10.13
C THR A 262 -8.05 -0.03 9.85
N VAL A 263 -7.65 0.10 8.58
CA VAL A 263 -6.25 0.12 8.15
C VAL A 263 -5.98 1.46 7.48
N GLU A 264 -4.97 2.17 7.95
CA GLU A 264 -4.56 3.47 7.43
C GLU A 264 -3.08 3.43 7.02
N GLY A 265 -2.71 4.22 6.01
CA GLY A 265 -1.32 4.40 5.58
C GLY A 265 -1.18 5.60 4.65
N ASP A 266 0.06 6.08 4.44
CA ASP A 266 0.34 7.13 3.47
C ASP A 266 0.16 6.61 2.04
N SER A 267 0.28 5.29 1.84
CA SER A 267 -0.23 4.57 0.68
C SER A 267 -0.63 3.15 1.07
N LEU A 268 -1.65 2.61 0.40
CA LEU A 268 -2.18 1.28 0.67
C LEU A 268 -2.30 0.47 -0.63
N LEU A 269 -1.94 -0.80 -0.57
CA LEU A 269 -2.38 -1.82 -1.50
C LEU A 269 -3.50 -2.61 -0.81
N TYR A 270 -4.69 -2.62 -1.38
CA TYR A 270 -5.86 -3.28 -0.81
C TYR A 270 -6.50 -4.23 -1.80
N ASP A 271 -6.62 -5.49 -1.43
CA ASP A 271 -7.32 -6.52 -2.19
C ASP A 271 -8.57 -6.96 -1.42
N ASN A 272 -9.74 -6.53 -1.92
CA ASN A 272 -11.01 -6.82 -1.27
C ASN A 272 -11.47 -8.28 -1.45
N ARG A 273 -11.01 -8.98 -2.48
CA ARG A 273 -11.33 -10.40 -2.68
C ARG A 273 -10.53 -11.30 -1.75
N LEU A 274 -9.23 -11.04 -1.64
CA LEU A 274 -8.33 -11.78 -0.77
C LEU A 274 -8.37 -11.28 0.66
N LYS A 275 -9.03 -10.12 0.91
CA LYS A 275 -9.20 -9.51 2.23
C LYS A 275 -7.86 -9.21 2.90
N PHE A 276 -6.93 -8.65 2.17
CA PHE A 276 -5.69 -8.18 2.76
C PHE A 276 -5.39 -6.71 2.42
N ALA A 277 -4.58 -6.10 3.26
CA ALA A 277 -4.04 -4.76 3.05
C ALA A 277 -2.55 -4.72 3.37
N GLU A 278 -1.77 -4.04 2.53
CA GLU A 278 -0.41 -3.60 2.84
C GLU A 278 -0.40 -2.09 2.97
N ALA A 279 0.19 -1.59 4.05
CA ALA A 279 0.28 -0.17 4.35
C ALA A 279 1.74 0.29 4.36
N PHE A 280 1.99 1.42 3.73
CA PHE A 280 3.31 2.02 3.59
C PHE A 280 3.28 3.46 4.11
N GLY A 281 4.22 3.80 4.99
CA GLY A 281 4.30 5.09 5.66
C GLY A 281 3.19 5.29 6.71
N ASN A 282 3.58 5.57 7.96
CA ASN A 282 2.65 5.89 9.05
C ASN A 282 1.45 4.93 9.16
N MET A 283 1.72 3.63 9.05
CA MET A 283 0.70 2.59 9.13
C MET A 283 0.01 2.61 10.49
N VAL A 284 -1.31 2.54 10.49
CA VAL A 284 -2.16 2.35 11.69
C VAL A 284 -3.21 1.29 11.38
N LEU A 285 -3.20 0.20 12.14
CA LEU A 285 -4.27 -0.80 12.17
C LEU A 285 -5.01 -0.66 13.50
N ILE A 286 -6.29 -0.35 13.45
CA ILE A 286 -7.17 -0.33 14.64
C ILE A 286 -8.04 -1.57 14.59
N ASP A 287 -7.84 -2.47 15.55
CA ASP A 287 -8.66 -3.67 15.74
C ASP A 287 -9.65 -3.40 16.90
N THR A 288 -10.89 -3.16 16.53
CA THR A 288 -11.94 -2.85 17.50
C THR A 288 -12.46 -4.09 18.23
N VAL A 289 -12.32 -5.27 17.63
CA VAL A 289 -12.73 -6.56 18.20
C VAL A 289 -11.77 -6.97 19.31
N ASN A 290 -10.48 -6.89 19.05
CA ASN A 290 -9.44 -7.22 20.00
C ASN A 290 -9.03 -6.05 20.89
N GLN A 291 -9.56 -4.84 20.65
CA GLN A 291 -9.23 -3.62 21.37
C GLN A 291 -7.72 -3.32 21.36
N ALA A 292 -7.17 -3.32 20.16
CA ALA A 292 -5.74 -3.13 19.92
C ALA A 292 -5.47 -2.14 18.79
N ILE A 293 -4.37 -1.42 18.88
CA ILE A 293 -3.89 -0.56 17.80
C ILE A 293 -2.44 -0.94 17.50
N LEU A 294 -2.18 -1.32 16.25
CA LEU A 294 -0.82 -1.63 15.77
C LEU A 294 -0.36 -0.49 14.83
N ARG A 295 0.84 0.02 15.07
CA ARG A 295 1.45 1.09 14.27
C ARG A 295 2.84 0.69 13.78
N GLY A 296 3.34 1.36 12.75
CA GLY A 296 4.70 1.27 12.22
C GLY A 296 4.83 2.01 10.89
N GLU A 297 6.02 1.95 10.29
CA GLU A 297 6.24 2.55 8.97
C GLU A 297 5.77 1.64 7.83
N TYR A 298 5.73 0.34 8.06
CA TYR A 298 5.20 -0.66 7.13
C TYR A 298 4.39 -1.69 7.90
N GLY A 299 3.27 -2.13 7.33
CA GLY A 299 2.48 -3.21 7.88
C GLY A 299 1.66 -3.96 6.86
N TYR A 300 1.26 -5.15 7.25
CA TYR A 300 0.43 -6.07 6.49
C TYR A 300 -0.69 -6.59 7.38
N TYR A 301 -1.90 -6.66 6.84
CA TYR A 301 -3.07 -7.21 7.50
C TYR A 301 -3.80 -8.18 6.57
N ASP A 302 -4.11 -9.37 7.04
CA ASP A 302 -4.84 -10.41 6.33
C ASP A 302 -6.02 -10.86 7.21
N GLU A 303 -7.23 -10.43 6.83
CA GLU A 303 -8.44 -10.70 7.58
C GLU A 303 -8.78 -12.20 7.59
N ASN A 304 -8.58 -12.90 6.47
CA ASN A 304 -8.88 -14.32 6.36
C ASN A 304 -7.96 -15.20 7.22
N LYS A 305 -6.71 -14.77 7.39
CA LYS A 305 -5.72 -15.48 8.24
C LYS A 305 -5.72 -14.95 9.66
N GLU A 306 -6.45 -13.88 9.93
CA GLU A 306 -6.39 -13.13 11.19
C GLU A 306 -4.94 -12.87 11.62
N TYR A 307 -4.17 -12.36 10.68
CA TYR A 307 -2.75 -12.08 10.82
C TYR A 307 -2.49 -10.60 10.56
N ALA A 308 -1.77 -9.98 11.48
CA ALA A 308 -1.25 -8.64 11.31
C ALA A 308 0.23 -8.60 11.64
N PHE A 309 0.95 -7.79 10.91
CA PHE A 309 2.37 -7.60 11.07
C PHE A 309 2.72 -6.13 10.87
N SER A 310 3.64 -5.62 11.67
CA SER A 310 4.18 -4.27 11.49
C SER A 310 5.67 -4.24 11.78
N THR A 311 6.40 -3.36 11.09
CA THR A 311 7.84 -3.20 11.29
C THR A 311 8.25 -1.73 11.13
N GLN A 312 9.51 -1.43 11.53
CA GLN A 312 10.07 -0.08 11.58
C GLN A 312 9.31 0.78 12.60
N HIS A 313 9.80 0.77 13.85
CA HIS A 313 9.13 1.36 15.00
C HIS A 313 7.72 0.79 15.24
N ALA A 314 7.63 -0.54 15.19
CA ALA A 314 6.37 -1.20 15.42
C ALA A 314 5.90 -1.01 16.86
N TRP A 315 4.65 -0.54 17.02
CA TRP A 315 4.07 -0.18 18.29
C TRP A 315 2.66 -0.78 18.42
N LEU A 316 2.47 -1.63 19.43
CA LEU A 316 1.17 -2.17 19.82
C LEU A 316 0.66 -1.43 21.07
N THR A 317 -0.58 -0.97 21.01
CA THR A 317 -1.35 -0.50 22.16
C THR A 317 -2.50 -1.47 22.40
N ASP A 318 -2.47 -2.24 23.47
CA ASP A 318 -3.55 -3.14 23.87
C ASP A 318 -4.33 -2.48 25.02
N TYR A 319 -5.57 -2.09 24.74
CA TYR A 319 -6.49 -1.47 25.69
C TYR A 319 -7.68 -2.38 26.04
N SER A 320 -7.52 -3.69 25.79
CA SER A 320 -8.53 -4.71 26.15
C SER A 320 -8.70 -4.89 27.67
N LYS A 321 -7.78 -4.34 28.47
CA LYS A 321 -7.77 -4.34 29.92
C LYS A 321 -7.79 -2.91 30.47
N PRO A 322 -8.24 -2.71 31.74
CA PRO A 322 -8.22 -1.38 32.39
C PRO A 322 -6.86 -0.70 32.35
N ASP A 323 -5.77 -1.49 32.57
CA ASP A 323 -4.41 -1.01 32.43
C ASP A 323 -3.90 -1.30 31.01
N THR A 324 -3.78 -0.26 30.22
CA THR A 324 -3.28 -0.35 28.84
C THR A 324 -1.86 -0.84 28.81
N LEU A 325 -1.60 -1.84 27.97
CA LEU A 325 -0.27 -2.34 27.65
C LEU A 325 0.25 -1.67 26.38
N TYR A 326 1.47 -1.17 26.46
CA TYR A 326 2.21 -0.64 25.33
C TYR A 326 3.43 -1.52 25.05
N LEU A 327 3.60 -1.94 23.81
CA LEU A 327 4.69 -2.81 23.37
C LEU A 327 5.33 -2.23 22.14
N GLY A 328 6.62 -1.88 22.23
CA GLY A 328 7.44 -1.42 21.12
C GLY A 328 8.49 -2.47 20.75
N ALA A 329 8.78 -2.61 19.46
CA ALA A 329 9.83 -3.47 18.93
C ALA A 329 10.22 -3.06 17.51
N ASP A 330 11.28 -3.66 16.95
CA ASP A 330 11.59 -3.47 15.53
C ASP A 330 10.51 -4.08 14.65
N THR A 331 9.94 -5.22 15.06
CA THR A 331 8.88 -5.95 14.37
C THR A 331 7.89 -6.56 15.35
N LEU A 332 6.60 -6.43 15.04
CA LEU A 332 5.49 -7.02 15.78
C LEU A 332 4.65 -7.91 14.88
N GLU A 333 4.28 -9.09 15.37
CA GLU A 333 3.31 -9.99 14.75
C GLU A 333 2.15 -10.25 15.70
N LEU A 334 0.93 -10.14 15.17
CA LEU A 334 -0.32 -10.48 15.85
C LEU A 334 -1.01 -11.58 15.06
N ILE A 335 -1.31 -12.69 15.72
CA ILE A 335 -1.94 -13.85 15.10
C ILE A 335 -3.11 -14.28 15.97
N THR A 336 -4.28 -14.38 15.37
CA THR A 336 -5.45 -15.00 16.02
C THR A 336 -5.75 -16.33 15.33
N ARG A 337 -5.84 -17.39 16.09
CA ARG A 337 -6.27 -18.70 15.59
C ARG A 337 -7.65 -19.01 16.15
N LYS A 338 -8.61 -19.15 15.26
CA LYS A 338 -9.98 -19.53 15.65
C LYS A 338 -9.99 -20.92 16.26
N GLN A 339 -10.47 -21.04 17.48
CA GLN A 339 -10.60 -22.29 18.20
C GLN A 339 -11.75 -22.22 19.21
N GLU A 340 -12.58 -23.25 19.26
CA GLU A 340 -13.58 -23.40 20.31
C GLU A 340 -12.95 -23.96 21.62
N PRO A 341 -13.30 -23.46 22.79
CA PRO A 341 -14.33 -22.45 23.08
C PRO A 341 -13.80 -21.00 23.05
N LYS A 342 -12.50 -20.77 22.85
CA LYS A 342 -11.87 -19.44 22.86
C LYS A 342 -10.75 -19.37 21.84
N ASP A 343 -10.73 -18.29 21.11
CA ASP A 343 -9.66 -17.98 20.14
C ASP A 343 -8.30 -17.88 20.82
N ILE A 344 -7.27 -18.39 20.14
CA ILE A 344 -5.89 -18.32 20.58
C ILE A 344 -5.26 -17.08 19.98
N ARG A 345 -4.80 -16.17 20.82
CA ARG A 345 -4.03 -14.98 20.43
C ARG A 345 -2.54 -15.22 20.68
N ILE A 346 -1.73 -14.88 19.69
CA ILE A 346 -0.28 -14.96 19.74
C ILE A 346 0.25 -13.59 19.36
N THR A 347 1.05 -12.99 20.25
CA THR A 347 1.79 -11.77 19.97
C THR A 347 3.28 -12.08 20.02
N ARG A 348 4.01 -11.66 18.99
CA ARG A 348 5.47 -11.80 18.95
C ARG A 348 6.09 -10.44 18.66
N ALA A 349 7.12 -10.14 19.43
CA ALA A 349 7.93 -8.95 19.26
C ALA A 349 9.38 -9.38 19.03
N TYR A 350 10.01 -8.82 18.02
CA TYR A 350 11.37 -9.17 17.64
C TYR A 350 12.25 -7.93 17.64
N HIS A 351 13.36 -8.05 18.33
CA HIS A 351 14.44 -7.09 18.52
C HIS A 351 14.01 -5.78 19.18
N ASN A 352 14.87 -5.32 20.09
CA ASN A 352 14.69 -4.06 20.84
C ASN A 352 13.33 -3.95 21.55
N THR A 353 12.83 -5.07 22.05
CA THR A 353 11.51 -5.14 22.68
C THR A 353 11.47 -4.34 23.97
N ARG A 354 10.49 -3.44 24.07
CA ARG A 354 10.20 -2.65 25.27
C ARG A 354 8.74 -2.74 25.60
N VAL A 355 8.44 -2.93 26.87
CA VAL A 355 7.07 -3.05 27.40
C VAL A 355 6.86 -1.96 28.43
N TYR A 356 5.76 -1.27 28.33
CA TYR A 356 5.29 -0.33 29.34
C TYR A 356 3.85 -0.64 29.74
N ARG A 357 3.64 -0.80 31.03
CA ARG A 357 2.35 -0.75 31.72
C ARG A 357 2.59 -0.03 33.05
N ASN A 358 1.59 0.63 33.60
CA ASN A 358 1.76 1.47 34.79
C ASN A 358 2.41 0.73 35.97
N ASP A 359 2.05 -0.56 36.18
CA ASP A 359 2.53 -1.38 37.29
C ASP A 359 3.80 -2.20 36.97
N ALA A 360 4.17 -2.35 35.68
CA ALA A 360 5.31 -3.17 35.29
C ALA A 360 5.91 -2.70 33.95
N GLN A 361 7.24 -2.71 33.85
CA GLN A 361 7.98 -2.38 32.64
C GLN A 361 9.03 -3.44 32.36
N ALA A 362 9.32 -3.65 31.07
CA ALA A 362 10.36 -4.61 30.70
C ALA A 362 11.14 -4.18 29.46
N VAL A 363 12.37 -4.66 29.36
CA VAL A 363 13.17 -4.63 28.14
C VAL A 363 13.68 -6.03 27.85
N ALA A 364 13.75 -6.40 26.58
CA ALA A 364 14.24 -7.70 26.13
C ALA A 364 14.72 -7.60 24.67
N ASP A 365 15.40 -8.64 24.17
CA ASP A 365 15.57 -8.74 22.72
C ASP A 365 14.23 -9.09 22.05
N SER A 366 13.54 -10.09 22.56
CA SER A 366 12.29 -10.58 21.96
C SER A 366 11.26 -10.95 23.02
N LEU A 367 9.96 -10.89 22.64
CA LEU A 367 8.85 -11.26 23.49
C LEU A 367 7.88 -12.16 22.71
N HIS A 368 7.39 -13.22 23.37
CA HIS A 368 6.31 -14.04 22.86
C HIS A 368 5.20 -14.15 23.91
N TYR A 369 3.99 -13.75 23.53
CA TYR A 369 2.76 -13.98 24.31
C TYR A 369 1.91 -15.06 23.66
N PHE A 370 1.39 -15.97 24.44
CA PHE A 370 0.54 -17.06 24.00
C PHE A 370 -0.67 -17.20 24.93
N SER A 371 -1.86 -16.89 24.41
CA SER A 371 -3.06 -16.79 25.23
C SER A 371 -3.61 -18.14 25.69
N MET A 372 -3.25 -19.27 25.02
CA MET A 372 -3.79 -20.58 25.37
C MET A 372 -3.35 -21.04 26.76
N ASP A 373 -2.09 -20.81 27.11
CA ASP A 373 -1.53 -21.10 28.42
C ASP A 373 -1.32 -19.82 29.25
N SER A 374 -1.80 -18.70 28.76
CA SER A 374 -1.69 -17.38 29.39
C SER A 374 -0.24 -17.08 29.81
N THR A 375 0.72 -17.30 28.90
CA THR A 375 2.13 -17.07 29.17
C THR A 375 2.72 -15.95 28.31
N MET A 376 3.61 -15.16 28.91
CA MET A 376 4.47 -14.20 28.23
C MET A 376 5.93 -14.55 28.51
N ALA A 377 6.71 -14.77 27.49
CA ALA A 377 8.14 -15.10 27.59
C ALA A 377 9.00 -13.98 26.99
N LEU A 378 10.00 -13.55 27.74
CA LEU A 378 10.99 -12.55 27.38
C LEU A 378 12.35 -13.23 27.19
N TYR A 379 13.05 -12.93 26.11
CA TYR A 379 14.30 -13.58 25.71
C TYR A 379 15.41 -12.54 25.48
N GLY A 380 16.67 -12.99 25.57
CA GLY A 380 17.84 -12.18 25.27
C GLY A 380 18.21 -11.22 26.39
N ALA A 381 18.53 -11.78 27.58
CA ALA A 381 18.89 -11.02 28.78
C ALA A 381 17.84 -9.99 29.21
N PRO A 382 16.57 -10.37 29.36
CA PRO A 382 15.49 -9.47 29.74
C PRO A 382 15.70 -8.88 31.12
N ILE A 383 15.17 -7.67 31.31
CA ILE A 383 15.01 -7.02 32.60
C ILE A 383 13.54 -6.66 32.77
N LEU A 384 12.98 -7.06 33.91
CA LEU A 384 11.62 -6.73 34.31
C LEU A 384 11.65 -5.89 35.59
N TRP A 385 10.96 -4.75 35.57
CA TRP A 385 10.76 -3.92 36.75
C TRP A 385 9.30 -3.93 37.18
N ARG A 386 9.12 -3.96 38.51
CA ARG A 386 7.84 -3.75 39.14
C ARG A 386 8.06 -2.98 40.45
N ASP A 387 7.42 -1.86 40.61
CA ASP A 387 7.64 -0.94 41.74
C ASP A 387 9.14 -0.68 41.97
N SER A 388 9.69 -1.05 43.13
CA SER A 388 11.09 -0.94 43.50
C SER A 388 11.90 -2.25 43.25
N MET A 389 11.34 -3.20 42.46
CA MET A 389 12.00 -4.47 42.19
C MET A 389 12.49 -4.56 40.76
N GLN A 390 13.59 -5.25 40.53
CA GLN A 390 14.19 -5.61 39.26
C GLN A 390 14.46 -7.08 39.20
N LEU A 391 14.01 -7.77 38.14
CA LEU A 391 14.26 -9.19 37.88
C LEU A 391 15.01 -9.33 36.56
N GLU A 392 16.07 -10.12 36.52
CA GLU A 392 16.90 -10.41 35.36
C GLU A 392 17.10 -11.93 35.19
N GLY A 393 17.41 -12.33 33.96
CA GLY A 393 17.80 -13.71 33.62
C GLY A 393 18.15 -13.80 32.14
N ASP A 394 18.54 -14.96 31.63
CA ASP A 394 18.67 -15.18 30.19
C ASP A 394 17.28 -15.28 29.53
N THR A 395 16.29 -15.74 30.32
CA THR A 395 14.87 -15.80 29.95
C THR A 395 14.00 -15.49 31.16
N ILE A 396 12.94 -14.70 30.96
CA ILE A 396 11.89 -14.51 31.99
C ILE A 396 10.56 -14.96 31.37
N ARG A 397 9.81 -15.79 32.13
CA ARG A 397 8.46 -16.19 31.77
C ARG A 397 7.45 -15.75 32.82
N LEU A 398 6.40 -15.10 32.39
CA LEU A 398 5.28 -14.63 33.19
C LEU A 398 4.08 -15.54 32.92
N HIS A 399 3.45 -16.05 33.96
CA HIS A 399 2.23 -16.86 33.88
C HIS A 399 1.08 -16.11 34.51
N PHE A 400 0.01 -15.97 33.76
CA PHE A 400 -1.19 -15.26 34.18
C PHE A 400 -2.30 -16.28 34.51
N ALA A 401 -3.07 -16.01 35.56
CA ALA A 401 -4.29 -16.71 35.89
C ALA A 401 -5.40 -15.66 36.11
N ASP A 402 -6.55 -15.84 35.50
CA ASP A 402 -7.66 -14.88 35.55
C ASP A 402 -7.19 -13.44 35.27
N ASP A 403 -6.36 -13.29 34.23
CA ASP A 403 -5.77 -12.02 33.77
C ASP A 403 -4.82 -11.34 34.78
N THR A 404 -4.53 -11.98 35.90
CA THR A 404 -3.57 -11.50 36.90
C THR A 404 -2.26 -12.28 36.85
N LEU A 405 -1.14 -11.62 37.15
CA LEU A 405 0.16 -12.29 37.22
C LEU A 405 0.18 -13.27 38.40
N HIS A 406 0.25 -14.56 38.09
CA HIS A 406 0.30 -15.63 39.09
C HIS A 406 1.73 -15.93 39.54
N HIS A 407 2.67 -16.13 38.59
CA HIS A 407 4.09 -16.28 38.92
C HIS A 407 4.97 -15.81 37.77
N ALA A 408 6.18 -15.36 38.15
CA ALA A 408 7.26 -15.01 37.24
C ALA A 408 8.43 -15.97 37.50
N THR A 409 9.02 -16.50 36.44
CA THR A 409 10.20 -17.36 36.52
C THR A 409 11.33 -16.78 35.67
N ALA A 410 12.50 -16.59 36.26
CA ALA A 410 13.75 -16.29 35.57
C ALA A 410 14.65 -17.51 35.55
N TRP A 411 15.21 -17.86 34.42
CA TRP A 411 16.12 -18.98 34.22
C TRP A 411 17.46 -18.51 33.69
N LEU A 412 18.49 -19.19 34.15
CA LEU A 412 19.91 -19.00 33.86
C LEU A 412 20.35 -17.57 34.18
N ASN A 413 21.40 -17.47 34.99
CA ASN A 413 21.90 -16.19 35.53
C ASN A 413 20.79 -15.34 36.19
N ALA A 414 19.83 -16.01 36.82
CA ALA A 414 18.70 -15.37 37.43
C ALA A 414 19.09 -14.48 38.60
N LYS A 415 18.63 -13.23 38.61
CA LYS A 415 18.98 -12.21 39.60
C LYS A 415 17.75 -11.36 39.92
N ALA A 416 17.61 -11.00 41.20
CA ALA A 416 16.61 -10.02 41.60
C ALA A 416 17.20 -9.00 42.57
N MET A 417 16.75 -7.77 42.46
CA MET A 417 17.09 -6.66 43.34
C MET A 417 15.82 -5.96 43.81
N HIS A 418 15.81 -5.59 45.08
CA HIS A 418 14.75 -4.78 45.67
C HIS A 418 15.38 -3.54 46.31
N LEU A 419 15.06 -2.37 45.78
CA LEU A 419 15.49 -1.09 46.32
C LEU A 419 14.68 -0.78 47.59
N LEU A 420 15.32 -0.68 48.73
CA LEU A 420 14.71 -0.32 50.00
C LEU A 420 14.72 1.19 50.19
N GLU A 421 15.80 1.75 50.67
CA GLU A 421 16.03 3.17 50.88
C GLU A 421 17.53 3.48 50.75
N ASP A 422 17.91 4.69 50.43
CA ASP A 422 19.30 5.19 50.46
C ASP A 422 20.33 4.24 49.87
N ASP A 423 20.18 3.75 48.64
CA ASP A 423 21.07 2.80 47.98
C ASP A 423 21.21 1.42 48.69
N LYS A 424 20.31 1.07 49.58
CA LYS A 424 20.22 -0.27 50.15
C LYS A 424 19.40 -1.18 49.26
N PHE A 425 19.99 -2.33 48.92
CA PHE A 425 19.35 -3.30 48.03
C PHE A 425 19.34 -4.68 48.68
N GLU A 426 18.16 -5.27 48.85
CA GLU A 426 18.08 -6.72 48.97
C GLU A 426 18.40 -7.32 47.62
N GLN A 427 19.18 -8.39 47.63
CA GLN A 427 19.72 -8.98 46.40
C GLN A 427 19.67 -10.49 46.50
N ILE A 428 19.31 -11.14 45.40
CA ILE A 428 19.37 -12.59 45.31
C ILE A 428 19.80 -12.99 43.91
N LYS A 429 20.65 -13.97 43.77
CA LYS A 429 21.00 -14.63 42.51
C LYS A 429 20.97 -16.13 42.65
N GLY A 430 20.73 -16.83 41.55
CA GLY A 430 20.75 -18.28 41.45
C GLY A 430 20.70 -18.74 40.00
N ASP A 431 20.60 -20.03 39.74
CA ASP A 431 20.36 -20.56 38.40
C ASP A 431 18.93 -20.30 37.97
N SER A 432 17.97 -20.31 38.90
CA SER A 432 16.58 -19.92 38.65
C SER A 432 15.95 -19.21 39.85
N LEU A 433 15.05 -18.25 39.55
CA LEU A 433 14.22 -17.57 40.52
C LEU A 433 12.75 -17.70 40.10
N ILE A 434 11.87 -18.03 41.08
CA ILE A 434 10.43 -18.10 40.87
C ILE A 434 9.77 -17.20 41.91
N ALA A 435 9.00 -16.20 41.46
CA ALA A 435 8.21 -15.32 42.32
C ALA A 435 6.73 -15.61 42.14
N PHE A 436 6.02 -15.97 43.20
CA PHE A 436 4.58 -16.18 43.21
C PHE A 436 3.87 -14.95 43.76
N PHE A 437 2.80 -14.55 43.09
CA PHE A 437 2.02 -13.35 43.39
C PHE A 437 0.65 -13.73 43.97
N ALA A 438 0.14 -12.91 44.88
CA ALA A 438 -1.22 -12.90 45.34
C ALA A 438 -1.61 -11.44 45.67
N ASP A 439 -2.81 -11.02 45.27
CA ASP A 439 -3.32 -9.66 45.47
C ASP A 439 -2.32 -8.57 45.00
N SER A 440 -1.73 -8.80 43.84
CA SER A 440 -0.70 -7.95 43.22
C SER A 440 0.64 -7.81 43.95
N SER A 441 0.86 -8.50 45.07
CA SER A 441 2.12 -8.52 45.84
C SER A 441 2.81 -9.86 45.75
N ILE A 442 4.14 -9.89 45.93
CA ILE A 442 4.88 -11.15 46.00
C ILE A 442 4.58 -11.82 47.34
N ARG A 443 4.11 -13.07 47.28
CA ARG A 443 3.83 -13.90 48.45
C ARG A 443 4.97 -14.85 48.80
N GLU A 444 5.58 -15.41 47.77
CA GLU A 444 6.65 -16.38 47.91
C GLU A 444 7.68 -16.18 46.80
N MET A 445 8.96 -16.28 47.14
CA MET A 445 10.06 -16.33 46.19
C MET A 445 10.90 -17.60 46.46
N GLN A 446 11.17 -18.33 45.40
CA GLN A 446 12.03 -19.52 45.44
C GLN A 446 13.28 -19.26 44.57
N ALA A 447 14.43 -19.60 45.06
CA ALA A 447 15.70 -19.53 44.36
C ALA A 447 16.43 -20.88 44.42
N HIS A 448 16.96 -21.31 43.29
CA HIS A 448 17.63 -22.60 43.16
C HIS A 448 18.97 -22.49 42.44
N GLY A 449 19.93 -23.33 42.81
CA GLY A 449 21.24 -23.48 42.18
C GLY A 449 22.23 -22.38 42.61
N GLU A 450 23.20 -22.70 43.46
CA GLU A 450 24.24 -21.79 43.97
C GLU A 450 23.72 -20.41 44.39
N VAL A 451 22.62 -20.41 45.16
CA VAL A 451 21.95 -19.18 45.57
C VAL A 451 22.85 -18.38 46.51
N GLU A 452 22.97 -17.08 46.21
CA GLU A 452 23.59 -16.08 47.07
C GLU A 452 22.58 -14.97 47.33
N MET A 453 22.32 -14.66 48.60
CA MET A 453 21.35 -13.66 49.04
C MET A 453 21.97 -12.65 49.97
N VAL A 454 21.66 -11.37 49.75
CA VAL A 454 21.93 -10.26 50.68
C VAL A 454 20.58 -9.69 51.12
N TYR A 455 20.37 -9.61 52.42
CA TYR A 455 19.13 -9.04 52.99
C TYR A 455 19.45 -8.10 54.14
N TYR A 456 18.55 -7.16 54.41
CA TYR A 456 18.66 -6.19 55.50
C TYR A 456 17.66 -6.52 56.58
N ALA A 457 18.16 -6.76 57.80
CA ALA A 457 17.33 -7.05 58.97
C ALA A 457 16.73 -5.74 59.49
N LEU A 458 15.38 -5.65 59.48
CA LEU A 458 14.62 -4.49 59.92
C LEU A 458 14.14 -4.68 61.36
N GLN A 459 14.40 -3.68 62.22
CA GLN A 459 13.74 -3.57 63.51
C GLN A 459 12.41 -2.85 63.35
N GLU A 460 11.32 -3.61 63.29
CA GLU A 460 10.00 -3.09 62.93
C GLU A 460 9.47 -1.98 63.85
N SER A 461 9.81 -2.04 65.15
CA SER A 461 9.33 -1.07 66.15
C SER A 461 9.79 0.38 65.87
N ILE A 462 10.95 0.54 65.22
CA ILE A 462 11.54 1.86 64.92
C ILE A 462 11.83 2.06 63.45
N LYS A 463 11.40 1.11 62.59
CA LYS A 463 11.66 1.13 61.14
C LYS A 463 13.12 1.39 60.76
N HIS A 464 14.05 0.74 61.48
CA HIS A 464 15.50 0.92 61.29
C HIS A 464 16.17 -0.39 60.90
N TYR A 465 16.98 -0.39 59.85
CA TYR A 465 17.83 -1.51 59.46
C TYR A 465 19.05 -1.58 60.38
N TYR A 466 19.26 -2.67 61.07
CA TYR A 466 20.35 -2.82 62.06
C TYR A 466 21.45 -3.82 61.69
N ALA A 467 21.19 -4.70 60.70
CA ALA A 467 22.16 -5.67 60.25
C ALA A 467 21.98 -6.09 58.79
N VAL A 468 23.05 -6.55 58.16
CA VAL A 468 23.08 -7.10 56.81
C VAL A 468 23.50 -8.57 56.89
N GLY A 469 22.65 -9.44 56.34
CA GLY A 469 22.95 -10.86 56.17
C GLY A 469 23.42 -11.13 54.74
N ARG A 470 24.51 -11.86 54.58
CA ARG A 470 24.95 -12.43 53.31
C ARG A 470 25.09 -13.93 53.46
N ILE A 471 24.25 -14.68 52.77
CA ILE A 471 24.15 -16.14 52.93
C ILE A 471 24.17 -16.81 51.55
N LYS A 472 24.88 -17.92 51.45
CA LYS A 472 24.90 -18.82 50.30
C LYS A 472 24.27 -20.15 50.68
N SER A 473 23.43 -20.69 49.77
CA SER A 473 22.77 -21.99 49.97
C SER A 473 22.37 -22.55 48.60
N PRO A 474 22.23 -23.88 48.43
CA PRO A 474 21.71 -24.45 47.20
C PRO A 474 20.26 -24.02 46.87
N HIS A 475 19.43 -23.85 47.90
CA HIS A 475 18.03 -23.46 47.74
C HIS A 475 17.62 -22.43 48.78
N VAL A 476 16.81 -21.45 48.39
CA VAL A 476 16.26 -20.44 49.30
C VAL A 476 14.78 -20.29 49.02
N TYR A 477 13.98 -20.29 50.06
CA TYR A 477 12.53 -20.04 50.02
C TYR A 477 12.23 -18.85 50.91
N THR A 478 11.67 -17.80 50.33
CA THR A 478 11.37 -16.56 51.03
C THR A 478 9.86 -16.32 50.98
N TYR A 479 9.27 -16.06 52.12
CA TYR A 479 7.84 -15.77 52.29
C TYR A 479 7.66 -14.31 52.68
N LEU A 480 6.80 -13.61 51.99
CA LEU A 480 6.51 -12.21 52.20
C LEU A 480 5.03 -12.00 52.54
N ALA A 481 4.72 -10.93 53.25
CA ALA A 481 3.37 -10.44 53.43
C ALA A 481 3.39 -8.92 53.26
N ALA A 482 2.58 -8.40 52.35
CA ALA A 482 2.57 -6.98 51.94
C ALA A 482 4.01 -6.48 51.68
N ASP A 483 4.73 -7.20 50.83
CA ASP A 483 6.12 -6.95 50.40
C ASP A 483 7.17 -6.91 51.54
N THR A 484 6.77 -7.27 52.79
CA THR A 484 7.66 -7.37 53.94
C THR A 484 8.08 -8.82 54.16
N LEU A 485 9.37 -9.03 54.32
CA LEU A 485 9.97 -10.32 54.59
C LEU A 485 9.45 -10.91 55.92
N GLN A 486 8.76 -12.05 55.85
CA GLN A 486 8.25 -12.76 57.04
C GLN A 486 9.13 -13.93 57.45
N LYS A 487 9.63 -14.67 56.47
CA LYS A 487 10.38 -15.90 56.76
C LYS A 487 11.27 -16.24 55.56
N THR A 488 12.49 -16.64 55.84
CA THR A 488 13.39 -17.23 54.84
C THR A 488 13.90 -18.60 55.33
N ILE A 489 13.91 -19.57 54.42
CA ILE A 489 14.43 -20.92 54.64
C ILE A 489 15.60 -21.14 53.69
N TRP A 490 16.78 -21.36 54.21
CA TRP A 490 17.95 -21.83 53.48
C TRP A 490 18.01 -23.34 53.57
N GLN A 491 17.85 -24.03 52.46
CA GLN A 491 17.84 -25.50 52.43
C GLN A 491 19.10 -26.06 51.78
N GLY A 492 19.76 -26.97 52.50
CA GLY A 492 21.07 -27.57 52.17
C GLY A 492 22.21 -26.93 52.95
N PRO A 493 23.48 -27.21 52.59
CA PRO A 493 24.62 -26.56 53.23
C PRO A 493 24.58 -25.06 53.07
N ALA A 494 24.34 -24.34 54.15
CA ALA A 494 24.30 -22.88 54.13
C ALA A 494 25.60 -22.33 54.77
N SER A 495 26.12 -21.25 54.16
CA SER A 495 27.31 -20.55 54.67
C SER A 495 27.14 -19.03 54.52
N GLY A 496 27.69 -18.27 55.45
CA GLY A 496 27.60 -16.82 55.44
C GLY A 496 27.63 -16.20 56.83
N GLY A 497 27.20 -14.97 56.95
CA GLY A 497 27.18 -14.23 58.20
C GLY A 497 26.20 -13.08 58.23
N ILE A 498 25.87 -12.62 59.41
CA ILE A 498 25.08 -11.41 59.68
C ILE A 498 26.01 -10.39 60.32
N HIS A 499 26.05 -9.19 59.78
CA HIS A 499 26.98 -8.13 60.18
C HIS A 499 26.20 -6.90 60.64
N PRO A 500 26.61 -6.22 61.72
CA PRO A 500 26.00 -4.92 62.09
C PRO A 500 26.15 -3.92 60.97
N ILE A 501 25.13 -3.11 60.72
CA ILE A 501 25.09 -2.23 59.55
C ILE A 501 26.21 -1.19 59.57
N GLU A 502 26.66 -0.75 60.76
CA GLU A 502 27.73 0.24 60.93
C GLU A 502 29.10 -0.28 60.48
N SER A 503 29.29 -1.60 60.39
CA SER A 503 30.54 -2.27 60.04
C SER A 503 30.55 -2.95 58.70
N VAL A 504 29.48 -2.75 57.88
CA VAL A 504 29.33 -3.45 56.61
C VAL A 504 30.19 -2.80 55.53
N SER A 505 31.08 -3.59 54.91
CA SER A 505 31.78 -3.19 53.69
C SER A 505 30.95 -3.43 52.44
N PRO A 506 31.23 -2.73 51.32
CA PRO A 506 30.57 -2.99 50.04
C PRO A 506 30.64 -4.46 49.60
N ASP A 507 31.70 -5.16 49.91
CA ASP A 507 31.85 -6.59 49.58
C ASP A 507 30.83 -7.49 50.30
N ILE A 508 30.28 -7.03 51.43
CA ILE A 508 29.24 -7.75 52.17
C ILE A 508 27.85 -7.38 51.66
N SER A 509 27.61 -6.08 51.43
CA SER A 509 26.31 -5.55 51.09
C SER A 509 25.96 -5.65 49.61
N ARG A 510 26.90 -6.05 48.74
CA ARG A 510 26.68 -6.14 47.31
C ARG A 510 27.12 -7.50 46.74
N ILE A 511 26.25 -8.13 45.93
CA ILE A 511 26.60 -9.33 45.18
C ILE A 511 27.24 -8.90 43.85
N SER A 512 28.39 -9.47 43.53
CA SER A 512 29.09 -9.17 42.28
C SER A 512 28.23 -9.53 41.07
N GLY A 513 28.16 -8.60 40.12
CA GLY A 513 27.41 -8.78 38.86
C GLY A 513 25.89 -8.49 38.95
N LEU A 514 25.40 -7.96 40.09
CA LEU A 514 24.08 -7.35 40.19
C LEU A 514 24.21 -5.85 40.12
N VAL A 515 23.47 -5.26 39.21
CA VAL A 515 23.44 -3.80 38.94
C VAL A 515 22.01 -3.34 38.83
N TRP A 516 21.65 -2.33 39.58
CA TRP A 516 20.37 -1.63 39.43
C TRP A 516 20.42 -0.76 38.19
N GLN A 517 19.47 -0.95 37.23
CA GLN A 517 19.51 -0.37 35.90
C GLN A 517 18.26 0.49 35.62
N PRO A 518 17.99 1.55 36.38
CA PRO A 518 16.78 2.37 36.21
C PRO A 518 16.78 3.17 34.90
N GLU A 519 17.96 3.43 34.32
CA GLU A 519 18.14 4.15 33.06
C GLU A 519 17.61 3.38 31.84
N LYS A 520 17.49 2.06 31.95
CA LYS A 520 16.91 1.21 30.87
C LYS A 520 15.40 1.08 30.98
N ARG A 521 14.84 1.42 32.16
CA ARG A 521 13.42 1.24 32.47
C ARG A 521 12.58 2.27 31.72
N PRO A 522 11.64 1.88 30.84
CA PRO A 522 10.69 2.80 30.25
C PRO A 522 9.87 3.54 31.34
N GLN A 523 9.82 4.85 31.29
CA GLN A 523 9.08 5.68 32.27
C GLN A 523 7.70 6.10 31.74
N SER A 524 7.53 6.05 30.39
CA SER A 524 6.30 6.41 29.70
C SER A 524 6.13 5.56 28.44
N PRO A 525 4.97 5.55 27.81
CA PRO A 525 4.79 4.94 26.48
C PRO A 525 5.73 5.52 25.41
N ASP A 526 6.12 6.79 25.53
CA ASP A 526 7.00 7.45 24.56
C ASP A 526 8.44 6.93 24.62
N ASP A 527 8.85 6.32 25.75
CA ASP A 527 10.18 5.74 25.92
C ASP A 527 10.34 4.35 25.25
N LEU A 528 9.32 3.84 24.59
CA LEU A 528 9.40 2.57 23.86
C LEU A 528 10.37 2.64 22.68
N PHE A 529 10.62 3.83 22.15
CA PHE A 529 11.59 4.07 21.10
C PHE A 529 12.66 5.04 21.58
N THR A 530 13.66 4.54 22.31
CA THR A 530 14.85 5.33 22.61
C THR A 530 15.64 5.53 21.31
N GLN A 531 15.74 6.77 20.84
CA GLN A 531 16.67 7.10 19.79
C GLN A 531 18.10 6.90 20.32
N GLU A 532 18.86 6.02 19.69
CA GLU A 532 20.30 6.02 19.90
C GLU A 532 20.85 7.37 19.41
N LEU A 533 21.54 8.06 20.27
CA LEU A 533 22.21 9.32 19.94
C LEU A 533 23.66 9.01 19.54
N ASP A 534 24.16 9.67 18.52
CA ASP A 534 25.57 9.63 18.16
C ASP A 534 26.44 10.33 19.23
N SER A 535 27.74 10.28 19.05
CA SER A 535 28.69 10.90 19.97
C SER A 535 28.55 12.43 20.09
N LEU A 536 27.72 13.06 19.27
CA LEU A 536 27.40 14.49 19.25
C LEU A 536 25.98 14.79 19.78
N GLY A 537 25.24 13.75 20.20
CA GLY A 537 23.87 13.88 20.69
C GLY A 537 22.83 14.04 19.58
N ALA A 538 23.17 13.77 18.32
CA ALA A 538 22.21 13.74 17.22
C ALA A 538 21.59 12.33 17.10
N PRO A 539 20.29 12.23 16.76
CA PRO A 539 19.65 10.95 16.53
C PRO A 539 20.37 10.19 15.42
N ILE A 540 20.80 8.95 15.71
CA ILE A 540 21.34 8.06 14.69
C ILE A 540 20.17 7.63 13.80
N PRO A 541 20.21 7.90 12.48
CA PRO A 541 19.16 7.40 11.59
C PRO A 541 19.11 5.87 11.69
N TYR A 542 17.96 5.34 11.97
CA TYR A 542 17.75 3.90 12.04
C TYR A 542 18.01 3.29 10.66
N THR A 543 19.13 2.61 10.49
CA THR A 543 19.44 1.85 9.29
C THR A 543 19.04 0.41 9.52
N HIS A 544 17.95 0.00 8.90
CA HIS A 544 17.44 -1.37 9.00
C HIS A 544 18.48 -2.38 8.50
N PRO A 545 18.91 -3.35 9.32
CA PRO A 545 19.83 -4.40 8.84
C PRO A 545 19.19 -5.32 7.79
N HIS A 546 17.88 -5.28 7.58
CA HIS A 546 17.12 -6.17 6.71
C HIS A 546 16.39 -5.50 5.53
N ALA A 547 16.74 -4.26 5.15
CA ALA A 547 16.25 -3.66 3.89
C ALA A 547 16.53 -4.54 2.64
N SER A 548 17.43 -5.51 2.76
CA SER A 548 17.71 -6.50 1.71
C SER A 548 16.69 -7.65 1.64
N THR A 549 15.92 -7.89 2.70
CA THR A 549 14.91 -8.97 2.74
C THR A 549 13.55 -8.51 2.18
N LEU A 550 13.31 -7.20 2.12
CA LEU A 550 12.11 -6.59 1.52
C LEU A 550 12.13 -6.58 -0.02
N ARG A 551 13.10 -7.23 -0.67
CA ARG A 551 13.18 -7.36 -2.15
C ARG A 551 12.01 -8.12 -2.78
N GLY A 552 11.12 -8.71 -2.01
CA GLY A 552 9.87 -9.32 -2.49
C GLY A 552 8.74 -8.33 -2.77
N PHE A 553 8.85 -7.07 -2.36
CA PHE A 553 7.82 -6.04 -2.54
C PHE A 553 7.99 -5.23 -3.83
N SER A 554 8.16 -5.94 -4.96
CA SER A 554 8.34 -5.31 -6.28
C SER A 554 7.09 -4.53 -6.74
N GLY A 555 5.89 -4.89 -6.26
CA GLY A 555 4.64 -4.26 -6.65
C GLY A 555 4.52 -2.79 -6.22
N ALA A 556 4.78 -2.49 -4.95
CA ALA A 556 4.70 -1.10 -4.46
C ALA A 556 5.82 -0.21 -5.01
N GLN A 557 7.03 -0.78 -5.23
CA GLN A 557 8.13 -0.04 -5.90
C GLN A 557 7.83 0.17 -7.39
N ALA A 558 7.16 -0.77 -8.05
CA ALA A 558 6.73 -0.61 -9.44
C ALA A 558 5.57 0.40 -9.55
N ALA A 559 4.63 0.41 -8.59
CA ALA A 559 3.58 1.42 -8.50
C ALA A 559 4.16 2.82 -8.27
N LEU A 560 5.12 2.95 -7.35
CA LEU A 560 5.84 4.20 -7.10
C LEU A 560 6.68 4.64 -8.31
N ALA A 561 7.33 3.71 -9.01
CA ALA A 561 8.10 3.99 -10.21
C ALA A 561 7.20 4.38 -11.40
N ALA A 562 6.05 3.74 -11.57
CA ALA A 562 5.05 4.13 -12.57
C ALA A 562 4.47 5.52 -12.27
N TYR A 563 4.22 5.83 -10.99
CA TYR A 563 3.80 7.15 -10.55
C TYR A 563 4.86 8.23 -10.83
N GLN A 564 6.13 7.96 -10.54
CA GLN A 564 7.24 8.88 -10.84
C GLN A 564 7.48 9.07 -12.35
N LEU A 565 7.14 8.07 -13.18
CA LEU A 565 7.16 8.19 -14.63
C LEU A 565 5.99 9.05 -15.12
N LEU A 566 4.82 8.90 -14.51
CA LEU A 566 3.64 9.74 -14.76
C LEU A 566 3.96 11.22 -14.42
N ASP A 567 4.50 11.50 -13.25
CA ASP A 567 4.91 12.84 -12.79
C ASP A 567 5.90 13.50 -13.77
N LYS A 568 6.90 12.78 -14.25
CA LYS A 568 7.88 13.28 -15.22
C LYS A 568 7.29 13.61 -16.60
N GLU A 569 6.31 12.83 -17.06
CA GLU A 569 5.64 13.13 -18.33
C GLU A 569 4.69 14.33 -18.21
N VAL A 570 4.08 14.51 -17.06
CA VAL A 570 3.29 15.69 -16.72
C VAL A 570 4.17 16.94 -16.75
N GLU A 571 5.30 16.93 -16.07
CA GLU A 571 6.27 18.03 -16.05
C GLU A 571 6.75 18.39 -17.48
N LYS A 572 6.90 17.38 -18.35
CA LYS A 572 7.25 17.55 -19.74
C LYS A 572 6.13 18.21 -20.56
N LEU A 573 4.88 17.83 -20.31
CA LEU A 573 3.71 18.43 -20.99
C LEU A 573 3.49 19.88 -20.52
N GLU A 574 3.65 20.17 -19.25
CA GLU A 574 3.63 21.53 -18.71
C GLU A 574 4.72 22.41 -19.34
N THR A 575 5.91 21.86 -19.50
CA THR A 575 7.02 22.55 -20.17
C THR A 575 6.70 22.82 -21.65
N GLN A 576 6.05 21.87 -22.32
CA GLN A 576 5.59 22.06 -23.71
C GLN A 576 4.46 23.10 -23.80
N GLN A 577 3.50 23.09 -22.87
CA GLN A 577 2.43 24.07 -22.80
C GLN A 577 2.97 25.48 -22.55
N ALA A 578 3.87 25.65 -21.57
CA ALA A 578 4.55 26.91 -21.31
C ALA A 578 5.35 27.42 -22.51
N SER A 579 5.96 26.51 -23.28
CA SER A 579 6.69 26.85 -24.50
C SER A 579 5.77 27.28 -25.65
N LEU A 580 4.55 26.74 -25.73
CA LEU A 580 3.52 27.15 -26.67
C LEU A 580 2.95 28.52 -26.30
N GLU A 581 2.69 28.77 -25.03
CA GLU A 581 2.24 30.08 -24.52
C GLU A 581 3.29 31.19 -24.73
N GLN A 582 4.59 30.89 -24.60
CA GLN A 582 5.66 31.81 -24.94
C GLN A 582 5.76 32.11 -26.44
N LYS A 583 5.51 31.13 -27.32
CA LYS A 583 5.47 31.33 -28.78
C LYS A 583 4.26 32.11 -29.21
N GLU A 584 3.13 31.99 -28.51
CA GLU A 584 1.92 32.79 -28.77
C GLU A 584 2.10 34.26 -28.39
N SER A 585 2.87 34.56 -27.33
CA SER A 585 3.15 35.94 -26.90
C SER A 585 4.09 36.69 -27.87
N GLN A 586 4.75 36.01 -28.81
CA GLN A 586 5.75 36.58 -29.72
C GLN A 586 5.29 36.66 -31.21
N GLY A 587 4.12 36.13 -31.59
CA GLY A 587 3.69 36.08 -33.00
C GLY A 587 2.27 36.54 -33.23
N GLY A 588 2.10 37.68 -33.93
CA GLY A 588 0.82 38.21 -34.40
C GLY A 588 0.15 37.26 -35.40
N GLY A 589 -0.96 36.65 -35.03
CA GLY A 589 -1.85 35.84 -35.87
C GLY A 589 -3.30 35.99 -35.36
N ASN A 590 -4.23 35.83 -36.26
CA ASN A 590 -5.66 36.16 -36.20
C ASN A 590 -6.36 35.86 -34.86
N ASP A 591 -6.84 36.90 -34.18
CA ASP A 591 -7.30 36.87 -32.77
C ASP A 591 -8.57 36.03 -32.50
N LYS A 592 -9.37 35.70 -33.51
CA LYS A 592 -10.63 34.94 -33.32
C LYS A 592 -10.41 33.43 -33.17
N ASP A 593 -9.53 32.86 -33.98
CA ASP A 593 -9.23 31.40 -33.89
C ASP A 593 -8.44 31.07 -32.62
N LYS A 594 -7.66 32.04 -32.13
CA LYS A 594 -6.89 31.93 -30.88
C LYS A 594 -7.77 32.02 -29.64
N ALA A 595 -8.80 32.88 -29.65
CA ALA A 595 -9.75 33.00 -28.54
C ALA A 595 -10.58 31.72 -28.37
N GLU A 596 -11.01 31.11 -29.48
CA GLU A 596 -11.78 29.88 -29.48
C GLU A 596 -10.93 28.65 -29.07
N GLN A 597 -9.64 28.59 -29.48
CA GLN A 597 -8.71 27.60 -29.00
C GLN A 597 -8.36 27.77 -27.51
N LYS A 598 -8.24 29.02 -27.05
CA LYS A 598 -7.97 29.35 -25.67
C LYS A 598 -9.16 29.04 -24.75
N GLU A 599 -10.38 29.26 -25.24
CA GLU A 599 -11.62 28.89 -24.56
C GLU A 599 -11.77 27.36 -24.50
N LYS A 600 -11.44 26.66 -25.58
CA LYS A 600 -11.37 25.19 -25.61
C LYS A 600 -10.29 24.66 -24.68
N LEU A 601 -9.08 25.23 -24.69
CA LEU A 601 -8.01 24.84 -23.78
C LEU A 601 -8.34 25.17 -22.32
N SER A 602 -9.01 26.30 -22.04
CA SER A 602 -9.40 26.67 -20.68
C SER A 602 -10.51 25.79 -20.10
N LEU A 603 -11.36 25.24 -20.96
CA LEU A 603 -12.32 24.18 -20.56
C LEU A 603 -11.61 22.86 -20.21
N TYR A 604 -10.47 22.59 -20.84
CA TYR A 604 -9.61 21.43 -20.52
C TYR A 604 -8.77 21.63 -19.25
N ILE A 605 -8.53 22.89 -18.83
CA ILE A 605 -7.60 23.27 -17.74
C ILE A 605 -8.36 23.91 -16.56
N ARG A 606 -9.68 23.85 -16.50
CA ARG A 606 -10.40 24.34 -15.33
C ARG A 606 -10.13 23.43 -14.15
N ARG A 607 -9.09 23.82 -13.38
CA ARG A 607 -8.79 23.26 -12.06
C ARG A 607 -9.96 23.53 -11.13
N PRO A 608 -10.39 22.55 -10.34
CA PRO A 608 -11.02 22.86 -9.07
C PRO A 608 -9.92 23.46 -8.18
N ASP A 609 -10.00 24.75 -7.92
CA ASP A 609 -9.10 25.58 -7.12
C ASP A 609 -7.57 25.28 -7.14
N ASP A 610 -6.76 26.26 -6.72
CA ASP A 610 -5.29 26.29 -6.80
C ASP A 610 -4.52 25.18 -6.04
N SER A 611 -5.18 24.08 -5.64
CA SER A 611 -4.60 22.95 -4.91
C SER A 611 -4.51 21.66 -5.75
N THR A 612 -4.97 21.65 -7.01
CA THR A 612 -4.93 20.44 -7.85
C THR A 612 -3.58 20.28 -8.54
N PRO A 613 -2.97 19.08 -8.48
CA PRO A 613 -1.68 18.82 -9.11
C PRO A 613 -1.73 18.94 -10.63
N SER A 614 -0.65 19.43 -11.20
CA SER A 614 -0.45 19.74 -12.61
C SER A 614 -0.42 18.55 -13.59
N TRP A 615 -0.55 17.31 -13.12
CA TRP A 615 -0.45 16.08 -13.91
C TRP A 615 -1.73 15.62 -14.61
N LEU A 616 -2.81 16.42 -14.51
CA LEU A 616 -4.11 16.13 -15.13
C LEU A 616 -4.24 16.58 -16.60
N ALA A 617 -3.15 17.03 -17.23
CA ALA A 617 -3.14 17.27 -18.66
C ALA A 617 -3.36 15.95 -19.44
N PRO A 618 -4.10 15.95 -20.58
CA PRO A 618 -4.33 14.73 -21.35
C PRO A 618 -2.99 14.12 -21.76
N GLN A 619 -2.66 12.97 -21.16
CA GLN A 619 -1.44 12.22 -21.43
C GLN A 619 -1.57 11.49 -22.77
N PRO A 620 -0.49 11.33 -23.53
CA PRO A 620 -0.48 10.39 -24.63
C PRO A 620 -0.81 8.99 -24.09
N LEU A 621 -1.82 8.40 -24.65
CA LEU A 621 -2.42 7.13 -24.24
C LEU A 621 -1.41 6.00 -24.10
N ASP A 622 -0.35 6.02 -24.92
CA ASP A 622 0.70 4.99 -24.93
C ASP A 622 1.54 4.99 -23.66
N ILE A 623 1.69 6.14 -22.99
CA ILE A 623 2.49 6.25 -21.75
C ILE A 623 1.67 5.70 -20.58
N PHE A 624 0.39 6.08 -20.48
CA PHE A 624 -0.51 5.55 -19.47
C PHE A 624 -0.67 4.03 -19.60
N ASN A 625 -0.95 3.55 -20.81
CA ASN A 625 -1.09 2.11 -21.08
C ASN A 625 0.22 1.34 -20.84
N ASN A 626 1.38 1.93 -21.13
CA ASN A 626 2.68 1.30 -20.84
C ASN A 626 2.99 1.31 -19.34
N ALA A 627 2.68 2.38 -18.62
CA ALA A 627 2.83 2.44 -17.17
C ALA A 627 1.89 1.45 -16.48
N MET A 628 0.63 1.38 -16.90
CA MET A 628 -0.35 0.43 -16.38
C MET A 628 0.01 -1.02 -16.73
N LYS A 629 0.54 -1.27 -17.93
CA LYS A 629 1.02 -2.60 -18.32
C LYS A 629 2.25 -3.02 -17.50
N GLN A 630 3.18 -2.11 -17.23
CA GLN A 630 4.33 -2.40 -16.37
C GLN A 630 3.90 -2.65 -14.92
N LEU A 631 2.93 -1.89 -14.41
CA LEU A 631 2.26 -2.15 -13.13
C LEU A 631 1.63 -3.54 -13.11
N TRP A 632 0.83 -3.86 -14.12
CA TRP A 632 0.16 -5.15 -14.24
C TRP A 632 1.11 -6.33 -14.37
N ASP A 633 2.13 -6.20 -15.24
CA ASP A 633 3.15 -7.24 -15.41
C ASP A 633 3.97 -7.44 -14.12
N SER A 634 4.13 -6.41 -13.28
CA SER A 634 4.78 -6.50 -11.98
C SER A 634 3.90 -7.18 -10.92
N PHE A 635 2.59 -6.90 -10.92
CA PHE A 635 1.63 -7.58 -10.04
C PHE A 635 1.43 -9.06 -10.42
N SER A 636 1.30 -9.36 -11.71
CA SER A 636 1.13 -10.74 -12.18
C SER A 636 2.40 -11.60 -12.06
N SER A 637 3.59 -10.99 -12.01
CA SER A 637 4.85 -11.68 -11.75
C SER A 637 5.15 -11.88 -10.26
N SER A 638 4.47 -11.15 -9.38
CA SER A 638 4.61 -11.23 -7.91
C SER A 638 3.63 -12.21 -7.27
N THR A 639 2.89 -13.00 -8.06
CA THR A 639 2.15 -14.15 -7.52
C THR A 639 3.16 -15.03 -6.79
N ILE A 640 3.13 -14.93 -5.48
CA ILE A 640 3.99 -15.59 -4.50
C ILE A 640 4.08 -17.06 -4.87
N ASN A 641 5.27 -17.50 -5.21
CA ASN A 641 5.59 -18.91 -5.29
C ASN A 641 5.43 -19.47 -3.87
N GLU A 642 4.31 -20.14 -3.60
CA GLU A 642 4.05 -20.87 -2.34
C GLU A 642 5.15 -21.91 -2.02
N GLN A 643 6.07 -22.15 -2.94
CA GLN A 643 7.21 -23.06 -2.75
C GLN A 643 8.37 -22.46 -1.94
N ASP A 644 8.52 -21.15 -1.83
CA ASP A 644 9.62 -20.55 -1.05
C ASP A 644 9.29 -20.41 0.46
N ALA A 645 8.01 -20.36 0.82
CA ALA A 645 7.60 -20.36 2.23
C ALA A 645 7.81 -21.73 2.93
N SER A 646 7.88 -22.84 2.16
CA SER A 646 8.14 -24.17 2.70
C SER A 646 9.62 -24.48 2.96
N ASN A 647 10.53 -23.74 2.34
CA ASN A 647 11.98 -23.98 2.48
C ASN A 647 12.65 -23.23 3.65
N THR A 648 11.98 -22.21 4.21
CA THR A 648 12.53 -21.48 5.38
C THR A 648 12.27 -22.20 6.70
N SER A 649 11.32 -23.14 6.75
CA SER A 649 11.00 -23.94 7.94
C SER A 649 11.86 -25.20 8.11
N GLN A 650 12.74 -25.54 7.14
CA GLN A 650 13.58 -26.77 7.22
C GLN A 650 15.01 -26.53 7.71
N SER A 651 15.45 -25.31 7.99
CA SER A 651 16.84 -25.05 8.43
C SER A 651 17.05 -24.95 9.95
N ILE A 652 16.02 -25.12 10.78
CA ILE A 652 16.19 -25.24 12.23
C ILE A 652 15.86 -26.68 12.64
N GLY A 653 16.84 -27.56 12.43
CA GLY A 653 16.78 -28.95 12.86
C GLY A 653 16.93 -29.07 14.37
N ILE A 654 15.82 -29.17 15.11
CA ILE A 654 15.83 -29.66 16.48
C ILE A 654 15.61 -31.16 16.42
N LYS A 655 16.68 -31.92 16.69
CA LYS A 655 16.59 -33.37 16.92
C LYS A 655 15.70 -33.63 18.16
N SER A 656 14.56 -34.25 17.93
CA SER A 656 13.78 -34.87 19.01
C SER A 656 14.34 -36.25 19.30
N GLU A 657 14.95 -36.45 20.46
CA GLU A 657 15.08 -37.79 21.06
C GLU A 657 13.87 -38.03 21.97
N LYS A 658 13.19 -39.15 21.70
CA LYS A 658 12.22 -39.82 22.58
C LYS A 658 12.98 -40.82 23.49
N PRO A 659 12.40 -41.29 24.58
CA PRO A 659 11.03 -41.33 25.07
C PRO A 659 10.72 -40.38 26.20
#